data_19586b023dfca70010fc8ee96ebc6213
#
_entry.id   19586b023dfca70010fc8ee96ebc6213
#
_cell.length_a   1.000
_cell.length_b   1.000
_cell.length_c   1.000
_cell.angle_alpha   90.00
_cell.angle_beta   90.00
_cell.angle_gamma   90.00
#
_symmetry.space_group_name_H-M   'P 1'
#
loop_
_entity.id
_entity.type
_entity.pdbx_description
1 polymer ?
#
loop_
_entity_poly.entity_id
_entity_poly.type
_entity_poly.pdbx_seq_one_letter_code
_entity_poly.pdbx_strand_id
1 'polypeptide(L)'
;MKRKSAAIAVLISTLSVQSQVKAPVLTGAEKLNMYVSHEQMREVSAYGDLHWQYLGPVNISGRCTDVEAVGPKGKSYTIWVASASSGVWKSVNEGVTFEPVFEHKGTSTIGDLAVCPADPDVVWVGTGEANIFRSSNAGCGVWKTTDGGKTWTHMGLEETFTVSRILIHPEDPDIVYVASPGHEWTRNKERGLFKTTDGGNHWEKILYKGPESGVNDMVMDPRDPDVLYASTWQRTRLKWNDPRTYEHHKNNGIWKTVDGGKSWKQLTRGLPPSQYMGRTGIDIARSDPAVVYAFVDDYEIAYKAEEGELDSYGRPKQDVIKGATLYRSDDAGESWRQVSGLTEESKKYMSGHSGTYGWVFGQMRVDPSDADRVYTLGLYINVSTDGGATFGPIGKSIHVDQHGMWIDPDNSGYILAAHDGGISVSYDRGANWRSFIPELPLAQFYNVEYDMSEPFRVFGSVQDHHSFYTEVDLSRGRDKIRPTEWEYTLGAEGSTHQIDPRDNSTIFASLFYGKLARATVEEYPDDREWLLPENFPEEPEARGQWMAPTLLSSHNPDIVYHGLQYVLKSTDGGGTWKKISPDLTFNDPEKIGDISYQTISALDESIFNSDLLYAGTDDGRLWRTKNGGERWEEIWKDPMPVRWISRIVASQHDFGTVYVTQTGRRDDDAQVYVWRSQDFGNSWEDIASNVPTGPVNVIREDPGADSILYLGTDVGVYVSTDRGQEWQVLGDLPCTYVHDLAIHPRDNMLIVATHGRGMFVLDADPVNCENKKEDSGQTKNGDFL
;
A
#
# COMPACT_ATOMS: atom_id res chain seq x y z
N MET A 1 -66.79 -40.87 -0.86
CA MET A 1 -66.08 -39.61 -0.59
C MET A 1 -64.91 -39.91 0.38
N LYS A 2 -63.73 -40.15 -0.12
CA LYS A 2 -62.52 -40.34 0.68
C LYS A 2 -61.59 -39.17 0.42
N ARG A 3 -61.36 -38.33 1.43
CA ARG A 3 -60.35 -37.29 1.41
C ARG A 3 -58.96 -37.94 1.63
N LYS A 4 -58.05 -37.72 0.70
CA LYS A 4 -56.63 -38.03 0.89
C LYS A 4 -55.92 -36.75 1.45
N SER A 5 -55.41 -36.86 2.65
CA SER A 5 -54.50 -35.85 3.21
C SER A 5 -53.09 -36.13 2.68
N ALA A 6 -52.48 -35.15 2.00
CA ALA A 6 -51.09 -35.17 1.65
C ALA A 6 -50.33 -34.47 2.78
N ALA A 7 -49.39 -35.16 3.41
CA ALA A 7 -48.44 -34.56 4.34
C ALA A 7 -47.26 -34.00 3.55
N ILE A 8 -47.06 -32.71 3.68
CA ILE A 8 -45.84 -32.01 3.15
C ILE A 8 -44.82 -32.13 4.25
N ALA A 9 -43.73 -32.87 3.98
CA ALA A 9 -42.56 -32.90 4.83
C ALA A 9 -41.71 -31.68 4.47
N VAL A 10 -41.64 -30.70 5.39
CA VAL A 10 -40.72 -29.58 5.31
C VAL A 10 -39.34 -30.07 5.80
N LEU A 11 -38.39 -30.24 4.89
CA LEU A 11 -36.99 -30.39 5.22
C LEU A 11 -36.46 -29.04 5.72
N ILE A 12 -36.29 -28.90 7.04
CA ILE A 12 -35.53 -27.83 7.63
C ILE A 12 -34.06 -28.23 7.52
N SER A 13 -33.36 -27.62 6.52
CA SER A 13 -31.90 -27.66 6.50
C SER A 13 -31.39 -26.72 7.60
N THR A 14 -30.91 -27.27 8.68
CA THR A 14 -30.14 -26.55 9.69
C THR A 14 -28.80 -26.11 9.04
N LEU A 15 -28.73 -24.92 8.52
CA LEU A 15 -27.47 -24.24 8.30
C LEU A 15 -26.83 -24.03 9.68
N SER A 16 -25.81 -24.82 9.98
CA SER A 16 -24.90 -24.52 11.08
C SER A 16 -24.14 -23.24 10.71
N VAL A 17 -24.57 -22.10 11.26
CA VAL A 17 -23.75 -20.92 11.34
C VAL A 17 -22.60 -21.26 12.27
N GLN A 18 -21.49 -21.75 11.72
CA GLN A 18 -20.23 -21.81 12.47
C GLN A 18 -19.90 -20.36 12.87
N SER A 19 -19.88 -20.11 14.16
CA SER A 19 -19.36 -18.86 14.71
C SER A 19 -17.91 -18.76 14.28
N GLN A 20 -17.61 -17.90 13.30
CA GLN A 20 -16.25 -17.52 12.97
C GLN A 20 -15.60 -17.02 14.26
N VAL A 21 -14.58 -17.72 14.72
CA VAL A 21 -13.69 -17.20 15.76
C VAL A 21 -13.07 -15.95 15.17
N LYS A 22 -13.49 -14.77 15.65
CA LYS A 22 -12.84 -13.51 15.29
C LYS A 22 -11.39 -13.64 15.78
N ALA A 23 -10.44 -13.65 14.86
CA ALA A 23 -9.04 -13.49 15.23
C ALA A 23 -8.90 -12.18 16.02
N PRO A 24 -8.10 -12.16 17.10
CA PRO A 24 -7.91 -10.95 17.88
C PRO A 24 -7.26 -9.88 16.98
N VAL A 25 -7.86 -8.70 16.96
CA VAL A 25 -7.24 -7.53 16.31
C VAL A 25 -6.07 -7.13 17.20
N LEU A 26 -4.86 -7.08 16.63
CA LEU A 26 -3.68 -6.60 17.35
C LEU A 26 -3.82 -5.13 17.67
N THR A 27 -3.40 -4.77 18.87
CA THR A 27 -3.28 -3.38 19.31
C THR A 27 -2.03 -2.73 18.71
N GLY A 28 -2.01 -1.40 18.59
CA GLY A 28 -0.82 -0.66 18.19
C GLY A 28 0.36 -0.86 19.15
N ALA A 29 0.09 -1.04 20.45
CA ALA A 29 1.09 -1.37 21.45
C ALA A 29 1.73 -2.75 21.23
N GLU A 30 0.94 -3.76 20.86
CA GLU A 30 1.47 -5.08 20.47
C GLU A 30 2.33 -4.99 19.22
N LYS A 31 1.93 -4.19 18.22
CA LYS A 31 2.70 -3.96 17.01
C LYS A 31 4.08 -3.35 17.31
N LEU A 32 4.16 -2.37 18.20
CA LEU A 32 5.42 -1.80 18.66
C LEU A 32 6.31 -2.84 19.36
N ASN A 33 5.74 -3.67 20.24
CA ASN A 33 6.45 -4.73 20.94
C ASN A 33 6.96 -5.82 19.99
N MET A 34 6.21 -6.16 18.95
CA MET A 34 6.64 -7.09 17.91
C MET A 34 7.92 -6.60 17.21
N TYR A 35 7.99 -5.30 16.91
CA TYR A 35 9.18 -4.74 16.29
C TYR A 35 10.40 -4.75 17.24
N VAL A 36 10.21 -4.44 18.51
CA VAL A 36 11.28 -4.55 19.52
C VAL A 36 11.83 -5.98 19.56
N SER A 37 10.94 -6.97 19.48
CA SER A 37 11.34 -8.39 19.44
C SER A 37 12.10 -8.73 18.15
N HIS A 38 11.71 -8.14 17.00
CA HIS A 38 12.46 -8.30 15.74
C HIS A 38 13.91 -7.80 15.87
N GLU A 39 14.12 -6.60 16.40
CA GLU A 39 15.47 -6.05 16.60
C GLU A 39 16.30 -6.90 17.58
N GLN A 40 15.71 -7.34 18.70
CA GLN A 40 16.37 -8.26 19.63
C GLN A 40 16.77 -9.58 18.98
N MET A 41 15.92 -10.10 18.12
CA MET A 41 16.18 -11.31 17.36
C MET A 41 17.30 -11.12 16.34
N ARG A 42 17.38 -9.95 15.69
CA ARG A 42 18.46 -9.61 14.76
C ARG A 42 19.82 -9.59 15.46
N GLU A 43 19.90 -9.01 16.66
CA GLU A 43 21.15 -8.90 17.45
C GLU A 43 21.76 -10.27 17.81
N VAL A 44 20.94 -11.31 17.90
CA VAL A 44 21.39 -12.67 18.26
C VAL A 44 21.36 -13.65 17.09
N SER A 45 20.90 -13.23 15.93
CA SER A 45 20.83 -14.06 14.72
C SER A 45 22.23 -14.40 14.21
N ALA A 46 22.44 -15.65 13.83
CA ALA A 46 23.66 -16.08 13.14
C ALA A 46 23.83 -15.42 11.76
N TYR A 47 22.73 -14.92 11.19
CA TYR A 47 22.67 -14.29 9.87
C TYR A 47 22.41 -12.79 9.92
N GLY A 48 22.33 -12.18 11.11
CA GLY A 48 21.96 -10.77 11.32
C GLY A 48 22.97 -9.75 10.76
N ASP A 49 24.22 -10.15 10.59
CA ASP A 49 25.31 -9.33 10.05
C ASP A 49 25.48 -9.46 8.52
N LEU A 50 24.68 -10.31 7.83
CA LEU A 50 24.72 -10.39 6.38
C LEU A 50 24.22 -9.10 5.76
N HIS A 51 24.92 -8.62 4.73
CA HIS A 51 24.65 -7.32 4.14
C HIS A 51 23.77 -7.41 2.90
N TRP A 52 22.62 -6.78 2.96
CA TRP A 52 21.74 -6.56 1.81
C TRP A 52 22.26 -5.43 0.94
N GLN A 53 22.57 -5.72 -0.30
CA GLN A 53 23.07 -4.75 -1.26
C GLN A 53 21.93 -4.16 -2.09
N TYR A 54 21.83 -2.84 -2.10
CA TYR A 54 20.82 -2.14 -2.87
C TYR A 54 21.07 -2.32 -4.38
N LEU A 55 20.11 -2.90 -5.09
CA LEU A 55 20.17 -3.14 -6.54
C LEU A 55 19.62 -1.97 -7.36
N GLY A 56 18.77 -1.17 -6.77
CA GLY A 56 18.08 -0.06 -7.45
C GLY A 56 16.57 -0.16 -7.33
N PRO A 57 15.86 0.60 -8.15
CA PRO A 57 16.30 1.50 -9.24
C PRO A 57 16.85 2.85 -8.72
N VAL A 58 17.71 3.50 -9.54
CA VAL A 58 18.15 4.89 -9.29
C VAL A 58 17.43 5.91 -10.16
N ASN A 59 16.58 5.47 -11.07
CA ASN A 59 15.81 6.31 -11.99
C ASN A 59 14.29 6.27 -11.72
N ILE A 60 13.86 5.65 -10.63
CA ILE A 60 12.45 5.55 -10.22
C ILE A 60 12.37 5.85 -8.73
N SER A 61 11.43 6.71 -8.34
CA SER A 61 11.13 6.99 -6.94
C SER A 61 9.74 6.43 -6.57
N GLY A 62 9.09 6.94 -5.52
CA GLY A 62 7.80 6.42 -5.07
C GLY A 62 7.03 7.44 -4.22
N ARG A 63 5.87 7.03 -3.74
CA ARG A 63 4.90 7.88 -3.08
C ARG A 63 5.46 8.61 -1.86
N CYS A 64 5.36 9.95 -1.90
CA CYS A 64 5.54 10.84 -0.76
C CYS A 64 4.20 11.41 -0.32
N THR A 65 3.93 11.33 0.99
CA THR A 65 2.66 11.76 1.58
C THR A 65 2.66 13.22 1.99
N ASP A 66 3.84 13.72 2.40
CA ASP A 66 4.01 15.10 2.83
C ASP A 66 5.45 15.58 2.64
N VAL A 67 5.63 16.90 2.60
CA VAL A 67 6.93 17.55 2.51
C VAL A 67 6.89 18.88 3.25
N GLU A 68 7.92 19.13 4.07
CA GLU A 68 8.10 20.42 4.73
C GLU A 68 9.53 20.92 4.61
N ALA A 69 9.72 22.21 4.71
CA ALA A 69 11.05 22.79 4.71
C ALA A 69 11.22 23.91 5.73
N VAL A 70 12.47 24.07 6.13
CA VAL A 70 12.88 25.23 6.92
C VAL A 70 13.50 26.24 6.00
N GLY A 71 12.96 27.44 5.98
CA GLY A 71 13.42 28.55 5.16
C GLY A 71 14.90 28.89 5.38
N PRO A 72 15.62 29.26 4.33
CA PRO A 72 17.03 29.53 4.42
C PRO A 72 17.29 30.85 5.16
N LYS A 73 17.81 30.81 6.34
CA LYS A 73 18.39 32.02 6.97
C LYS A 73 19.73 32.37 6.30
N GLY A 74 19.69 32.67 4.98
CA GLY A 74 20.82 32.98 4.13
C GLY A 74 21.64 31.76 3.64
N LYS A 75 21.07 30.55 3.66
CA LYS A 75 21.66 29.28 3.22
C LYS A 75 20.61 28.44 2.48
N SER A 76 20.96 27.21 2.14
CA SER A 76 20.06 26.23 1.52
C SER A 76 18.91 25.83 2.45
N TYR A 77 17.76 25.50 1.87
CA TYR A 77 16.64 24.93 2.59
C TYR A 77 17.02 23.56 3.18
N THR A 78 16.57 23.31 4.41
CA THR A 78 16.50 21.94 4.96
C THR A 78 15.15 21.40 4.61
N ILE A 79 15.11 20.26 3.89
CA ILE A 79 13.87 19.62 3.40
C ILE A 79 13.65 18.33 4.17
N TRP A 80 12.43 18.14 4.64
CA TRP A 80 11.93 16.92 5.26
C TRP A 80 10.88 16.29 4.36
N VAL A 81 10.97 14.98 4.15
CA VAL A 81 10.08 14.22 3.26
C VAL A 81 9.47 13.07 4.02
N ALA A 82 8.15 12.99 4.02
CA ALA A 82 7.39 11.86 4.50
C ALA A 82 7.06 10.92 3.33
N SER A 83 7.41 9.64 3.42
CA SER A 83 7.07 8.65 2.42
C SER A 83 5.96 7.73 2.91
N ALA A 84 5.11 7.28 2.00
CA ALA A 84 4.03 6.32 2.30
C ALA A 84 4.55 4.97 2.82
N SER A 85 5.78 4.59 2.50
CA SER A 85 6.31 3.26 2.81
C SER A 85 7.82 3.18 3.01
N SER A 86 8.50 4.34 3.16
CA SER A 86 9.97 4.39 3.27
C SER A 86 10.48 5.26 4.43
N GLY A 87 9.62 5.60 5.38
CA GLY A 87 9.98 6.42 6.52
C GLY A 87 10.13 7.91 6.19
N VAL A 88 11.00 8.59 6.93
CA VAL A 88 11.29 10.02 6.78
C VAL A 88 12.70 10.22 6.22
N TRP A 89 12.80 11.11 5.25
CA TRP A 89 14.07 11.51 4.61
C TRP A 89 14.35 12.98 4.87
N LYS A 90 15.64 13.31 5.01
CA LYS A 90 16.08 14.69 5.27
C LYS A 90 17.19 15.10 4.32
N SER A 91 17.08 16.32 3.79
CA SER A 91 18.18 17.01 3.10
C SER A 91 18.53 18.30 3.83
N VAL A 92 19.81 18.54 4.03
CA VAL A 92 20.33 19.82 4.60
C VAL A 92 20.97 20.72 3.55
N ASN A 93 20.91 20.33 2.29
CA ASN A 93 21.56 20.97 1.15
C ASN A 93 20.61 21.16 -0.06
N GLU A 94 19.34 21.44 0.23
CA GLU A 94 18.32 21.76 -0.77
C GLU A 94 18.10 20.64 -1.81
N GLY A 95 18.11 19.39 -1.33
CA GLY A 95 17.82 18.21 -2.15
C GLY A 95 19.00 17.72 -3.00
N VAL A 96 20.23 18.20 -2.76
CA VAL A 96 21.42 17.63 -3.42
C VAL A 96 21.68 16.20 -2.95
N THR A 97 21.44 15.95 -1.67
CA THR A 97 21.43 14.60 -1.08
C THR A 97 20.31 14.47 -0.06
N PHE A 98 19.76 13.28 0.08
CA PHE A 98 18.83 12.92 1.13
C PHE A 98 19.38 11.76 1.95
N GLU A 99 19.11 11.79 3.25
CA GLU A 99 19.46 10.73 4.19
C GLU A 99 18.19 10.21 4.86
N PRO A 100 18.00 8.88 4.98
CA PRO A 100 16.91 8.33 5.78
C PRO A 100 17.19 8.60 7.26
N VAL A 101 16.22 9.16 7.96
CA VAL A 101 16.37 9.55 9.39
C VAL A 101 15.35 8.88 10.30
N PHE A 102 14.49 8.01 9.76
CA PHE A 102 13.43 7.33 10.52
C PHE A 102 13.45 5.81 10.24
N GLU A 103 14.64 5.21 10.25
CA GLU A 103 14.79 3.77 10.12
C GLU A 103 14.65 3.08 11.49
N HIS A 104 14.31 1.80 11.46
CA HIS A 104 14.22 0.95 12.66
C HIS A 104 13.23 1.47 13.74
N LYS A 105 12.03 1.90 13.32
CA LYS A 105 10.97 2.43 14.22
C LYS A 105 9.67 1.61 14.21
N GLY A 106 9.68 0.39 13.70
CA GLY A 106 8.54 -0.51 13.68
C GLY A 106 7.52 -0.24 12.59
N THR A 107 7.69 0.83 11.86
CA THR A 107 6.90 1.15 10.67
C THR A 107 7.67 2.11 9.78
N SER A 108 7.49 1.96 8.48
CA SER A 108 8.03 2.87 7.47
C SER A 108 6.94 3.70 6.76
N THR A 109 5.67 3.56 7.18
CA THR A 109 4.57 4.33 6.62
C THR A 109 4.36 5.63 7.38
N ILE A 110 4.44 6.76 6.69
CA ILE A 110 4.24 8.09 7.27
C ILE A 110 3.00 8.73 6.66
N GLY A 111 2.18 9.33 7.51
CA GLY A 111 0.99 10.05 7.08
C GLY A 111 1.20 11.56 6.97
N ASP A 112 1.90 12.14 7.94
CA ASP A 112 2.15 13.58 8.00
C ASP A 112 3.41 13.88 8.84
N LEU A 113 4.05 15.00 8.60
CA LEU A 113 5.14 15.50 9.42
C LEU A 113 5.00 17.00 9.69
N ALA A 114 5.50 17.46 10.83
CA ALA A 114 5.47 18.87 11.18
C ALA A 114 6.79 19.31 11.79
N VAL A 115 7.38 20.37 11.23
CA VAL A 115 8.59 21.01 11.77
C VAL A 115 8.16 22.15 12.70
N CYS A 116 8.72 22.21 13.90
CA CYS A 116 8.39 23.28 14.84
C CYS A 116 8.91 24.63 14.33
N PRO A 117 8.03 25.65 14.15
CA PRO A 117 8.46 26.95 13.67
C PRO A 117 9.44 27.67 14.58
N ALA A 118 9.34 27.43 15.89
CA ALA A 118 10.22 28.05 16.91
C ALA A 118 11.58 27.39 17.03
N ASP A 119 11.67 26.06 16.75
CA ASP A 119 12.88 25.27 16.83
C ASP A 119 12.92 24.19 15.73
N PRO A 120 13.65 24.40 14.63
CA PRO A 120 13.72 23.46 13.51
C PRO A 120 14.33 22.09 13.82
N ASP A 121 14.96 21.90 14.95
CA ASP A 121 15.45 20.61 15.39
C ASP A 121 14.34 19.77 16.05
N VAL A 122 13.19 20.39 16.37
CA VAL A 122 11.99 19.71 16.87
C VAL A 122 11.09 19.38 15.70
N VAL A 123 10.90 18.07 15.44
CA VAL A 123 10.01 17.58 14.38
C VAL A 123 9.12 16.49 14.94
N TRP A 124 7.85 16.54 14.56
CA TRP A 124 6.87 15.51 14.85
C TRP A 124 6.55 14.72 13.58
N VAL A 125 6.36 13.42 13.74
CA VAL A 125 6.00 12.49 12.66
C VAL A 125 4.80 11.67 13.09
N GLY A 126 3.76 11.70 12.27
CA GLY A 126 2.59 10.86 12.39
C GLY A 126 2.67 9.67 11.44
N THR A 127 2.58 8.46 11.98
CA THR A 127 2.70 7.23 11.19
C THR A 127 1.36 6.74 10.67
N GLY A 128 1.39 5.97 9.57
CA GLY A 128 0.22 5.45 8.88
C GLY A 128 -0.30 6.39 7.79
N GLU A 129 -0.26 5.93 6.55
CA GLU A 129 -0.70 6.69 5.38
C GLU A 129 -2.17 7.08 5.48
N ALA A 130 -2.47 8.37 5.38
CA ALA A 130 -3.82 8.91 5.42
C ALA A 130 -4.54 8.85 4.07
N ASN A 131 -3.79 8.73 2.98
CA ASN A 131 -4.33 8.57 1.64
C ASN A 131 -4.75 7.11 1.46
N ILE A 132 -6.04 6.87 1.37
CA ILE A 132 -6.57 5.51 1.24
C ILE A 132 -6.21 4.95 -0.13
N PHE A 133 -5.39 3.90 -0.15
CA PHE A 133 -5.09 3.15 -1.36
C PHE A 133 -4.97 1.64 -1.04
N ARG A 134 -4.85 0.78 -2.07
CA ARG A 134 -4.81 -0.69 -1.88
C ARG A 134 -3.60 -1.16 -1.08
N SER A 135 -2.51 -0.39 -1.12
CA SER A 135 -1.23 -0.67 -0.48
C SER A 135 -0.98 0.13 0.80
N SER A 136 -1.97 0.90 1.29
CA SER A 136 -1.83 1.63 2.55
C SER A 136 -1.55 0.70 3.71
N ASN A 137 -0.62 1.07 4.57
CA ASN A 137 -0.20 0.31 5.74
C ASN A 137 -0.54 1.06 7.02
N ALA A 138 -0.87 0.31 8.07
CA ALA A 138 -1.10 0.85 9.39
C ALA A 138 0.22 1.30 10.05
N GLY A 139 0.22 2.51 10.62
CA GLY A 139 1.27 3.02 11.48
C GLY A 139 1.15 2.58 12.93
N CYS A 140 1.89 3.25 13.81
CA CYS A 140 1.92 3.00 15.25
C CYS A 140 2.04 4.30 16.07
N GLY A 141 1.18 5.29 15.78
CA GLY A 141 1.09 6.54 16.52
C GLY A 141 2.06 7.62 16.07
N VAL A 142 2.50 8.45 17.01
CA VAL A 142 3.32 9.64 16.73
C VAL A 142 4.69 9.57 17.38
N TRP A 143 5.65 10.20 16.72
CA TRP A 143 7.05 10.23 17.12
C TRP A 143 7.57 11.67 17.12
N LYS A 144 8.54 11.96 18.00
CA LYS A 144 9.15 13.28 18.15
C LYS A 144 10.67 13.16 18.13
N THR A 145 11.33 14.06 17.43
CA THR A 145 12.76 14.34 17.58
C THR A 145 12.96 15.73 18.16
N THR A 146 14.05 15.95 18.88
CA THR A 146 14.51 17.26 19.39
C THR A 146 15.97 17.53 19.02
N ASP A 147 16.53 16.74 18.13
CA ASP A 147 17.94 16.81 17.70
C ASP A 147 18.09 16.75 16.18
N GLY A 148 17.03 17.16 15.46
CA GLY A 148 17.02 17.23 14.01
C GLY A 148 17.00 15.87 13.32
N GLY A 149 16.38 14.85 13.94
CA GLY A 149 16.17 13.52 13.36
C GLY A 149 17.26 12.50 13.67
N LYS A 150 18.23 12.81 14.56
CA LYS A 150 19.26 11.85 14.99
C LYS A 150 18.66 10.79 15.91
N THR A 151 17.78 11.21 16.81
CA THR A 151 17.03 10.30 17.69
C THR A 151 15.54 10.61 17.66
N TRP A 152 14.73 9.58 17.88
CA TRP A 152 13.28 9.67 17.88
C TRP A 152 12.67 8.99 19.09
N THR A 153 11.69 9.64 19.70
CA THR A 153 10.94 9.14 20.85
C THR A 153 9.50 8.90 20.46
N HIS A 154 8.95 7.73 20.76
CA HIS A 154 7.54 7.43 20.58
C HIS A 154 6.72 8.21 21.61
N MET A 155 5.67 8.90 21.13
CA MET A 155 4.87 9.84 21.93
C MET A 155 3.41 9.39 22.07
N GLY A 156 3.10 8.11 21.88
CA GLY A 156 1.75 7.55 22.06
C GLY A 156 0.89 7.60 20.79
N LEU A 157 -0.41 7.47 20.96
CA LEU A 157 -1.43 7.38 19.91
C LEU A 157 -1.25 6.17 18.98
N GLU A 158 -0.62 5.10 19.45
CA GLU A 158 -0.36 3.88 18.69
C GLU A 158 -1.62 3.21 18.12
N GLU A 159 -2.75 3.36 18.81
CA GLU A 159 -4.04 2.76 18.40
C GLU A 159 -4.76 3.57 17.30
N THR A 160 -4.21 4.67 16.84
CA THR A 160 -4.80 5.47 15.75
C THR A 160 -4.62 4.81 14.40
N PHE A 161 -3.54 4.06 14.19
CA PHE A 161 -3.08 3.41 12.95
C PHE A 161 -2.84 4.38 11.80
N THR A 162 -3.39 5.58 11.84
CA THR A 162 -3.24 6.57 10.77
C THR A 162 -3.25 7.98 11.36
N VAL A 163 -2.31 8.80 10.90
CA VAL A 163 -2.24 10.23 11.21
C VAL A 163 -2.28 11.02 9.92
N SER A 164 -3.22 11.96 9.80
CA SER A 164 -3.44 12.72 8.57
C SER A 164 -2.91 14.14 8.61
N ARG A 165 -2.73 14.70 9.82
CA ARG A 165 -2.20 16.05 9.99
C ARG A 165 -1.68 16.26 11.41
N ILE A 166 -0.55 16.97 11.53
CA ILE A 166 0.02 17.45 12.79
C ILE A 166 0.15 18.98 12.71
N LEU A 167 -0.31 19.68 13.76
CA LEU A 167 -0.07 21.11 13.91
C LEU A 167 0.60 21.38 15.24
N ILE A 168 1.72 22.13 15.20
CA ILE A 168 2.44 22.60 16.36
C ILE A 168 2.06 24.05 16.61
N HIS A 169 1.74 24.38 17.85
CA HIS A 169 1.42 25.76 18.21
C HIS A 169 2.64 26.66 17.96
N PRO A 170 2.49 27.83 17.31
CA PRO A 170 3.63 28.62 16.83
C PRO A 170 4.47 29.24 17.94
N GLU A 171 3.90 29.44 19.12
CA GLU A 171 4.57 30.07 20.29
C GLU A 171 4.92 29.10 21.41
N ASP A 172 4.29 27.91 21.44
CA ASP A 172 4.48 26.92 22.50
C ASP A 172 4.63 25.51 21.90
N PRO A 173 5.86 24.99 21.74
CA PRO A 173 6.14 23.69 21.11
C PRO A 173 5.60 22.49 21.91
N ASP A 174 5.15 22.69 23.14
CA ASP A 174 4.54 21.64 23.95
C ASP A 174 3.04 21.47 23.65
N ILE A 175 2.42 22.42 22.93
CA ILE A 175 1.05 22.32 22.46
C ILE A 175 1.05 21.78 21.02
N VAL A 176 0.53 20.56 20.84
CA VAL A 176 0.46 19.90 19.53
C VAL A 176 -0.93 19.29 19.33
N TYR A 177 -1.43 19.41 18.12
CA TYR A 177 -2.68 18.82 17.66
C TYR A 177 -2.38 17.72 16.65
N VAL A 178 -3.07 16.57 16.78
CA VAL A 178 -2.91 15.41 15.88
C VAL A 178 -4.27 14.96 15.37
N ALA A 179 -4.46 15.02 14.06
CA ALA A 179 -5.65 14.52 13.39
C ALA A 179 -5.47 13.05 13.00
N SER A 180 -6.46 12.22 13.32
CA SER A 180 -6.48 10.82 12.94
C SER A 180 -7.80 10.43 12.27
N PRO A 181 -7.76 9.94 11.04
CA PRO A 181 -8.90 9.30 10.39
C PRO A 181 -9.21 7.90 10.97
N GLY A 182 -8.29 7.31 11.75
CA GLY A 182 -8.43 6.01 12.39
C GLY A 182 -8.08 4.84 11.46
N HIS A 183 -8.48 3.64 11.86
CA HIS A 183 -8.29 2.41 11.07
C HIS A 183 -8.94 2.53 9.68
N GLU A 184 -8.32 1.93 8.68
CA GLU A 184 -8.86 1.92 7.32
C GLU A 184 -9.96 0.87 7.16
N TRP A 185 -9.73 -0.35 7.65
CA TRP A 185 -10.57 -1.52 7.37
C TRP A 185 -11.58 -1.82 8.47
N THR A 186 -11.34 -1.35 9.69
CA THR A 186 -12.19 -1.62 10.85
C THR A 186 -12.64 -0.35 11.54
N ARG A 187 -13.72 -0.47 12.30
CA ARG A 187 -14.19 0.59 13.19
C ARG A 187 -13.33 0.62 14.44
N ASN A 188 -12.87 1.81 14.83
CA ASN A 188 -12.14 1.98 16.08
C ASN A 188 -12.56 3.27 16.80
N LYS A 189 -12.29 3.34 18.10
CA LYS A 189 -12.56 4.53 18.90
C LYS A 189 -11.41 5.53 18.88
N GLU A 190 -10.22 5.10 18.50
CA GLU A 190 -9.01 5.90 18.51
C GLU A 190 -8.83 6.63 17.18
N ARG A 191 -9.85 7.46 16.87
CA ARG A 191 -9.90 8.39 15.74
C ARG A 191 -10.50 9.71 16.19
N GLY A 192 -10.23 10.79 15.48
CA GLY A 192 -10.65 12.14 15.82
C GLY A 192 -9.49 13.12 15.89
N LEU A 193 -9.63 14.15 16.71
CA LEU A 193 -8.58 15.13 16.95
C LEU A 193 -8.07 15.01 18.38
N PHE A 194 -6.76 14.88 18.50
CA PHE A 194 -6.07 14.79 19.79
C PHE A 194 -5.23 16.04 20.02
N LYS A 195 -5.10 16.43 21.28
CA LYS A 195 -4.29 17.58 21.74
C LYS A 195 -3.40 17.16 22.90
N THR A 196 -2.16 17.60 22.89
CA THR A 196 -1.27 17.64 24.06
C THR A 196 -0.96 19.08 24.44
N THR A 197 -0.63 19.32 25.71
CA THR A 197 -0.15 20.59 26.25
C THR A 197 1.11 20.40 27.11
N ASP A 198 1.75 19.24 27.01
CA ASP A 198 2.93 18.85 27.78
C ASP A 198 3.95 18.10 26.91
N GLY A 199 4.00 18.46 25.62
CA GLY A 199 4.98 17.94 24.68
C GLY A 199 4.78 16.47 24.31
N GLY A 200 3.55 15.93 24.45
CA GLY A 200 3.18 14.57 24.05
C GLY A 200 3.16 13.55 25.20
N ASN A 201 3.40 13.98 26.46
CA ASN A 201 3.33 13.04 27.58
C ASN A 201 1.88 12.59 27.88
N HIS A 202 0.91 13.45 27.63
CA HIS A 202 -0.53 13.13 27.75
C HIS A 202 -1.29 13.67 26.54
N TRP A 203 -2.32 12.92 26.12
CA TRP A 203 -3.20 13.28 25.02
C TRP A 203 -4.65 13.37 25.43
N GLU A 204 -5.33 14.43 25.04
CA GLU A 204 -6.76 14.61 25.18
C GLU A 204 -7.43 14.51 23.81
N LYS A 205 -8.51 13.73 23.70
CA LYS A 205 -9.31 13.64 22.47
C LYS A 205 -10.36 14.76 22.49
N ILE A 206 -10.10 15.84 21.74
CA ILE A 206 -10.87 17.09 21.77
C ILE A 206 -11.98 17.17 20.71
N LEU A 207 -11.96 16.31 19.67
CA LEU A 207 -13.05 16.19 18.69
C LEU A 207 -13.23 14.71 18.31
N TYR A 208 -14.42 14.17 18.61
CA TYR A 208 -14.79 12.80 18.29
C TYR A 208 -16.22 12.72 17.76
N LYS A 209 -16.42 12.05 16.61
CA LYS A 209 -17.71 11.95 15.93
C LYS A 209 -18.21 10.51 15.74
N GLY A 210 -17.61 9.57 16.43
CA GLY A 210 -17.99 8.16 16.39
C GLY A 210 -16.91 7.24 15.85
N PRO A 211 -17.13 5.92 15.91
CA PRO A 211 -16.11 4.92 15.58
C PRO A 211 -15.86 4.77 14.08
N GLU A 212 -16.56 5.49 13.23
CA GLU A 212 -16.44 5.45 11.77
C GLU A 212 -15.88 6.76 11.19
N SER A 213 -16.05 7.89 11.91
CA SER A 213 -15.70 9.22 11.42
C SER A 213 -14.49 9.76 12.15
N GLY A 214 -13.39 9.96 11.44
CA GLY A 214 -12.17 10.58 11.97
C GLY A 214 -11.97 12.01 11.46
N VAL A 215 -10.88 12.65 11.90
CA VAL A 215 -10.45 13.95 11.38
C VAL A 215 -9.44 13.73 10.27
N ASN A 216 -9.71 14.32 9.11
CA ASN A 216 -8.91 14.11 7.90
C ASN A 216 -7.93 15.25 7.64
N ASP A 217 -8.32 16.48 7.93
CA ASP A 217 -7.47 17.65 7.75
C ASP A 217 -7.80 18.72 8.80
N MET A 218 -6.84 19.61 9.09
CA MET A 218 -7.03 20.72 10.02
C MET A 218 -6.08 21.86 9.68
N VAL A 219 -6.51 23.08 10.02
CA VAL A 219 -5.70 24.29 9.89
C VAL A 219 -5.91 25.22 11.08
N MET A 220 -4.85 25.95 11.43
CA MET A 220 -4.82 26.92 12.52
C MET A 220 -4.80 28.34 11.95
N ASP A 221 -5.55 29.26 12.56
CA ASP A 221 -5.45 30.68 12.20
C ASP A 221 -4.04 31.20 12.55
N PRO A 222 -3.32 31.77 11.59
CA PRO A 222 -1.95 32.23 11.81
C PRO A 222 -1.81 33.45 12.74
N ARG A 223 -2.93 34.10 13.09
CA ARG A 223 -2.96 35.27 13.99
C ARG A 223 -3.52 34.92 15.37
N ASP A 224 -4.31 33.85 15.48
CA ASP A 224 -4.92 33.40 16.72
C ASP A 224 -4.90 31.87 16.81
N PRO A 225 -3.87 31.28 17.44
CA PRO A 225 -3.71 29.83 17.51
C PRO A 225 -4.82 29.08 18.27
N ASP A 226 -5.68 29.78 19.01
CA ASP A 226 -6.88 29.20 19.64
C ASP A 226 -8.02 28.97 18.62
N VAL A 227 -7.91 29.54 17.42
CA VAL A 227 -8.86 29.34 16.31
C VAL A 227 -8.36 28.23 15.39
N LEU A 228 -9.09 27.11 15.35
CA LEU A 228 -8.79 26.00 14.43
C LEU A 228 -10.03 25.60 13.65
N TYR A 229 -9.78 25.07 12.47
CA TYR A 229 -10.77 24.38 11.63
C TYR A 229 -10.35 22.95 11.46
N ALA A 230 -11.30 22.00 11.49
CA ALA A 230 -11.05 20.58 11.28
C ALA A 230 -12.14 19.98 10.40
N SER A 231 -11.75 19.14 9.45
CA SER A 231 -12.68 18.36 8.62
C SER A 231 -12.83 16.94 9.15
N THR A 232 -14.06 16.47 9.24
CA THR A 232 -14.37 15.10 9.62
C THR A 232 -14.89 14.33 8.42
N TRP A 233 -14.46 13.08 8.30
CA TRP A 233 -14.86 12.19 7.23
C TRP A 233 -15.08 10.77 7.76
N GLN A 234 -16.17 10.12 7.32
CA GLN A 234 -16.42 8.72 7.59
C GLN A 234 -15.52 7.91 6.69
N ARG A 235 -14.44 7.35 7.28
CA ARG A 235 -13.44 6.54 6.61
C ARG A 235 -13.50 5.13 7.15
N THR A 236 -14.25 4.26 6.49
CA THR A 236 -14.19 2.81 6.69
C THR A 236 -14.30 2.19 5.33
N ARG A 237 -13.27 1.48 4.90
CA ARG A 237 -13.21 0.87 3.59
C ARG A 237 -13.70 -0.56 3.64
N LEU A 238 -14.51 -0.96 2.67
CA LEU A 238 -14.80 -2.36 2.40
C LEU A 238 -13.78 -2.92 1.40
N LYS A 239 -13.52 -4.23 1.47
CA LYS A 239 -12.56 -4.89 0.56
C LYS A 239 -13.00 -4.85 -0.90
N TRP A 240 -14.29 -4.66 -1.15
CA TRP A 240 -14.94 -4.68 -2.46
C TRP A 240 -15.55 -3.35 -2.90
N ASN A 241 -15.53 -2.30 -2.08
CA ASN A 241 -16.12 -1.01 -2.41
C ASN A 241 -15.25 0.16 -1.97
N ASP A 242 -15.29 1.23 -2.76
CA ASP A 242 -14.74 2.52 -2.40
C ASP A 242 -15.53 3.23 -1.31
N PRO A 243 -14.93 4.15 -0.53
CA PRO A 243 -15.61 4.89 0.54
C PRO A 243 -16.81 5.72 0.08
N ARG A 244 -16.89 6.07 -1.21
CA ARG A 244 -18.00 6.85 -1.81
C ARG A 244 -19.33 6.12 -1.86
N THR A 245 -19.33 4.81 -1.75
CA THR A 245 -20.54 3.97 -1.88
C THR A 245 -21.34 3.81 -0.60
N TYR A 246 -20.96 4.51 0.49
CA TYR A 246 -21.68 4.46 1.76
C TYR A 246 -22.90 5.37 1.79
N GLU A 247 -24.04 4.82 2.16
CA GLU A 247 -25.31 5.54 2.18
C GLU A 247 -25.51 6.57 3.31
N HIS A 248 -24.63 6.69 4.31
CA HIS A 248 -24.95 7.50 5.50
C HIS A 248 -23.75 8.20 6.15
N HIS A 249 -23.24 9.24 5.53
CA HIS A 249 -22.19 10.11 6.07
C HIS A 249 -22.73 11.18 7.03
N LYS A 250 -23.32 10.79 8.16
CA LYS A 250 -24.01 11.73 9.09
C LYS A 250 -23.09 12.67 9.85
N ASN A 251 -21.83 12.30 10.03
CA ASN A 251 -20.88 13.00 10.89
C ASN A 251 -19.75 13.70 10.10
N ASN A 252 -19.88 13.75 8.77
CA ASN A 252 -18.94 14.49 7.94
C ASN A 252 -19.23 15.98 8.01
N GLY A 253 -18.19 16.81 7.95
CA GLY A 253 -18.37 18.25 7.98
C GLY A 253 -17.12 18.99 8.40
N ILE A 254 -17.23 20.31 8.43
CA ILE A 254 -16.20 21.23 8.90
C ILE A 254 -16.59 21.75 10.27
N TRP A 255 -15.63 21.74 11.18
CA TRP A 255 -15.80 22.16 12.56
C TRP A 255 -14.84 23.30 12.88
N LYS A 256 -15.27 24.26 13.66
CA LYS A 256 -14.48 25.41 14.13
C LYS A 256 -14.45 25.45 15.64
N THR A 257 -13.29 25.71 16.20
CA THR A 257 -13.10 26.15 17.60
C THR A 257 -12.54 27.55 17.65
N VAL A 258 -12.76 28.26 18.74
CA VAL A 258 -12.20 29.59 19.06
C VAL A 258 -11.63 29.63 20.50
N ASP A 259 -11.43 28.46 21.10
CA ASP A 259 -10.98 28.28 22.48
C ASP A 259 -9.94 27.17 22.63
N GLY A 260 -9.14 26.93 21.58
CA GLY A 260 -8.08 25.94 21.56
C GLY A 260 -8.57 24.50 21.63
N GLY A 261 -9.80 24.25 21.15
CA GLY A 261 -10.38 22.91 21.08
C GLY A 261 -11.25 22.50 22.25
N LYS A 262 -11.54 23.39 23.22
CA LYS A 262 -12.42 23.08 24.34
C LYS A 262 -13.88 22.93 23.90
N SER A 263 -14.30 23.66 22.87
CA SER A 263 -15.62 23.54 22.26
C SER A 263 -15.54 23.63 20.75
N TRP A 264 -16.48 22.95 20.04
CA TRP A 264 -16.51 22.87 18.58
C TRP A 264 -17.88 23.15 18.02
N LYS A 265 -17.97 24.05 17.02
CA LYS A 265 -19.18 24.39 16.27
C LYS A 265 -19.08 23.82 14.86
N GLN A 266 -20.09 23.07 14.42
CA GLN A 266 -20.17 22.65 13.01
C GLN A 266 -20.54 23.83 12.12
N LEU A 267 -19.83 23.99 11.02
CA LEU A 267 -20.09 24.98 9.98
C LEU A 267 -20.98 24.37 8.92
N THR A 268 -22.14 24.97 8.66
CA THR A 268 -23.13 24.39 7.72
C THR A 268 -23.70 25.39 6.73
N ARG A 269 -23.57 26.70 6.99
CA ARG A 269 -24.21 27.73 6.18
C ARG A 269 -23.50 27.88 4.83
N GLY A 270 -24.12 27.38 3.75
CA GLY A 270 -23.60 27.43 2.39
C GLY A 270 -22.67 26.27 2.00
N LEU A 271 -22.44 25.31 2.92
CA LEU A 271 -21.76 24.04 2.61
C LEU A 271 -22.78 22.95 2.24
N PRO A 272 -22.37 21.89 1.57
CA PRO A 272 -23.21 20.72 1.33
C PRO A 272 -23.70 20.09 2.65
N PRO A 273 -24.87 19.42 2.65
CA PRO A 273 -25.26 18.56 3.76
C PRO A 273 -24.21 17.49 4.08
N SER A 274 -24.05 17.12 5.34
CA SER A 274 -23.05 16.13 5.78
C SER A 274 -23.02 14.84 4.98
N GLN A 275 -24.18 14.37 4.52
CA GLN A 275 -24.30 13.15 3.72
C GLN A 275 -23.63 13.23 2.34
N TYR A 276 -23.39 14.43 1.83
CA TYR A 276 -22.73 14.66 0.55
C TYR A 276 -21.28 15.16 0.71
N MET A 277 -20.81 15.38 1.94
CA MET A 277 -19.43 15.78 2.18
C MET A 277 -18.55 14.54 2.29
N GLY A 278 -17.70 14.32 1.31
CA GLY A 278 -16.63 13.34 1.35
C GLY A 278 -15.37 13.87 2.03
N ARG A 279 -14.22 13.37 1.61
CA ARG A 279 -12.93 13.88 2.05
C ARG A 279 -12.85 15.38 1.76
N THR A 280 -12.39 16.16 2.73
CA THR A 280 -12.38 17.63 2.64
C THR A 280 -11.03 18.16 3.10
N GLY A 281 -10.31 18.83 2.22
CA GLY A 281 -9.13 19.63 2.54
C GLY A 281 -9.53 21.05 2.94
N ILE A 282 -8.81 21.63 3.89
CA ILE A 282 -9.07 22.99 4.38
C ILE A 282 -7.78 23.78 4.41
N ASP A 283 -7.83 25.05 3.98
CA ASP A 283 -6.72 25.97 4.22
C ASP A 283 -7.22 27.39 4.46
N ILE A 284 -6.39 28.20 5.12
CA ILE A 284 -6.68 29.58 5.52
C ILE A 284 -5.68 30.53 4.85
N ALA A 285 -6.17 31.63 4.31
CA ALA A 285 -5.31 32.63 3.70
C ALA A 285 -4.48 33.36 4.78
N ARG A 286 -3.17 33.13 4.79
CA ARG A 286 -2.25 33.76 5.76
C ARG A 286 -2.24 35.28 5.67
N SER A 287 -2.42 35.82 4.47
CA SER A 287 -2.52 37.26 4.20
C SER A 287 -3.82 37.88 4.76
N ASP A 288 -4.92 37.11 4.75
CA ASP A 288 -6.24 37.51 5.30
C ASP A 288 -6.98 36.32 5.91
N PRO A 289 -6.84 36.01 7.22
CA PRO A 289 -7.47 34.88 7.87
C PRO A 289 -9.00 34.89 7.93
N ALA A 290 -9.67 35.98 7.51
CA ALA A 290 -11.11 35.92 7.27
C ALA A 290 -11.46 35.05 6.06
N VAL A 291 -10.51 34.85 5.14
CA VAL A 291 -10.66 34.01 3.96
C VAL A 291 -10.23 32.58 4.28
N VAL A 292 -11.18 31.65 4.22
CA VAL A 292 -10.98 30.21 4.42
C VAL A 292 -11.54 29.46 3.22
N TYR A 293 -10.83 28.43 2.79
CA TYR A 293 -11.26 27.59 1.69
C TYR A 293 -11.50 26.14 2.16
N ALA A 294 -12.43 25.47 1.49
CA ALA A 294 -12.70 24.04 1.67
C ALA A 294 -12.80 23.36 0.30
N PHE A 295 -11.94 22.39 0.06
CA PHE A 295 -11.95 21.56 -1.13
C PHE A 295 -12.65 20.25 -0.81
N VAL A 296 -13.90 20.11 -1.27
CA VAL A 296 -14.83 19.05 -0.88
C VAL A 296 -14.95 18.02 -2.00
N ASP A 297 -14.80 16.73 -1.68
CA ASP A 297 -15.26 15.64 -2.54
C ASP A 297 -16.78 15.52 -2.34
N ASP A 298 -17.56 16.19 -3.21
CA ASP A 298 -19.02 16.29 -3.09
C ASP A 298 -19.70 15.05 -3.68
N TYR A 299 -20.32 14.24 -2.81
CA TYR A 299 -20.99 12.98 -3.16
C TYR A 299 -22.38 13.14 -3.75
N GLU A 300 -22.88 14.36 -3.94
CA GLU A 300 -24.13 14.57 -4.66
C GLU A 300 -23.99 14.08 -6.10
N ILE A 301 -24.94 13.24 -6.55
CA ILE A 301 -24.92 12.67 -7.89
C ILE A 301 -25.14 13.78 -8.93
N ALA A 302 -24.14 13.98 -9.79
CA ALA A 302 -24.21 14.90 -10.91
C ALA A 302 -25.02 14.32 -12.07
N TYR A 303 -24.81 13.04 -12.39
CA TYR A 303 -25.60 12.27 -13.36
C TYR A 303 -25.51 10.77 -13.07
N LYS A 304 -26.54 10.03 -13.47
CA LYS A 304 -26.57 8.58 -13.38
C LYS A 304 -25.87 7.98 -14.59
N ALA A 305 -25.08 6.92 -14.33
CA ALA A 305 -24.49 6.15 -15.41
C ALA A 305 -25.58 5.46 -16.25
N GLU A 306 -25.36 5.38 -17.57
CA GLU A 306 -26.26 4.66 -18.47
C GLU A 306 -26.01 3.14 -18.37
N GLU A 307 -27.07 2.35 -18.59
CA GLU A 307 -26.94 0.89 -18.61
C GLU A 307 -25.97 0.45 -19.72
N GLY A 308 -24.92 -0.29 -19.33
CA GLY A 308 -23.86 -0.75 -20.24
C GLY A 308 -22.70 0.25 -20.41
N GLU A 309 -22.71 1.41 -19.75
CA GLU A 309 -21.56 2.32 -19.73
C GLU A 309 -20.42 1.72 -18.90
N LEU A 310 -19.18 1.80 -19.42
CA LEU A 310 -18.00 1.24 -18.77
C LEU A 310 -17.07 2.35 -18.28
N ASP A 311 -16.34 2.06 -17.20
CA ASP A 311 -15.25 2.89 -16.69
C ASP A 311 -13.95 2.73 -17.52
N SER A 312 -12.89 3.45 -17.14
CA SER A 312 -11.59 3.40 -17.83
C SER A 312 -10.89 2.03 -17.75
N TYR A 313 -11.33 1.15 -16.86
CA TYR A 313 -10.82 -0.21 -16.72
C TYR A 313 -11.69 -1.26 -17.42
N GLY A 314 -12.82 -0.82 -18.06
CA GLY A 314 -13.77 -1.70 -18.74
C GLY A 314 -14.78 -2.37 -17.81
N ARG A 315 -15.01 -1.83 -16.61
CA ARG A 315 -16.01 -2.31 -15.65
C ARG A 315 -17.28 -1.48 -15.73
N PRO A 316 -18.45 -1.97 -15.26
CA PRO A 316 -19.68 -1.18 -15.19
C PRO A 316 -19.44 0.15 -14.46
N LYS A 317 -19.77 1.25 -15.12
CA LYS A 317 -19.55 2.59 -14.57
C LYS A 317 -20.57 2.88 -13.48
N GLN A 318 -20.08 3.44 -12.38
CA GLN A 318 -20.92 3.92 -11.28
C GLN A 318 -21.52 5.29 -11.59
N ASP A 319 -22.59 5.67 -10.86
CA ASP A 319 -23.16 7.01 -10.91
C ASP A 319 -22.06 8.06 -10.66
N VAL A 320 -22.08 9.13 -11.45
CA VAL A 320 -21.05 10.17 -11.37
C VAL A 320 -21.46 11.23 -10.37
N ILE A 321 -20.63 11.42 -9.35
CA ILE A 321 -20.79 12.46 -8.33
C ILE A 321 -20.24 13.80 -8.82
N LYS A 322 -20.59 14.89 -8.14
CA LYS A 322 -20.02 16.20 -8.42
C LYS A 322 -18.51 16.22 -8.21
N GLY A 323 -18.02 15.49 -7.19
CA GLY A 323 -16.59 15.37 -6.90
C GLY A 323 -15.97 16.68 -6.44
N ALA A 324 -14.76 16.97 -6.93
CA ALA A 324 -13.96 18.12 -6.55
C ALA A 324 -14.72 19.44 -6.66
N THR A 325 -15.06 20.03 -5.51
CA THR A 325 -15.80 21.30 -5.43
C THR A 325 -15.14 22.21 -4.39
N LEU A 326 -14.81 23.44 -4.80
CA LEU A 326 -14.21 24.43 -3.91
C LEU A 326 -15.25 25.39 -3.34
N TYR A 327 -15.23 25.54 -2.03
CA TYR A 327 -16.01 26.50 -1.28
C TYR A 327 -15.08 27.55 -0.65
N ARG A 328 -15.54 28.79 -0.54
CA ARG A 328 -14.85 29.91 0.09
C ARG A 328 -15.73 30.60 1.11
N SER A 329 -15.16 30.96 2.23
CA SER A 329 -15.67 31.88 3.22
C SER A 329 -14.84 33.17 3.20
N ASP A 330 -15.49 34.30 3.35
CA ASP A 330 -14.84 35.63 3.53
C ASP A 330 -15.14 36.21 4.92
N ASP A 331 -15.70 35.41 5.84
CA ASP A 331 -16.12 35.80 7.19
C ASP A 331 -15.65 34.78 8.26
N ALA A 332 -14.44 34.25 8.07
CA ALA A 332 -13.82 33.29 8.97
C ALA A 332 -14.69 32.04 9.22
N GLY A 333 -15.37 31.55 8.19
CA GLY A 333 -16.13 30.29 8.21
C GLY A 333 -17.59 30.43 8.67
N GLU A 334 -18.09 31.64 8.97
CA GLU A 334 -19.49 31.79 9.41
C GLU A 334 -20.48 31.56 8.26
N SER A 335 -20.08 31.87 7.02
CA SER A 335 -20.83 31.52 5.81
C SER A 335 -19.90 31.14 4.67
N TRP A 336 -20.38 30.26 3.78
CA TRP A 336 -19.63 29.71 2.67
C TRP A 336 -20.38 29.90 1.37
N ARG A 337 -19.65 30.01 0.27
CA ARG A 337 -20.19 29.95 -1.08
C ARG A 337 -19.34 29.05 -1.96
N GLN A 338 -19.97 28.31 -2.83
CA GLN A 338 -19.28 27.59 -3.89
C GLN A 338 -18.62 28.61 -4.83
N VAL A 339 -17.35 28.39 -5.17
CA VAL A 339 -16.59 29.26 -6.07
C VAL A 339 -16.13 28.55 -7.34
N SER A 340 -15.99 27.24 -7.35
CA SER A 340 -15.65 26.44 -8.55
C SER A 340 -16.89 25.81 -9.21
N GLY A 341 -16.78 25.41 -10.48
CA GLY A 341 -17.83 24.68 -11.18
C GLY A 341 -19.11 25.49 -11.45
N LEU A 342 -19.00 26.82 -11.53
CA LEU A 342 -20.16 27.71 -11.73
C LEU A 342 -20.53 27.90 -13.22
N THR A 343 -19.63 27.58 -14.13
CA THR A 343 -19.85 27.57 -15.59
C THR A 343 -19.70 26.15 -16.12
N GLU A 344 -20.27 25.87 -17.30
CA GLU A 344 -20.15 24.52 -17.91
C GLU A 344 -18.68 24.13 -18.18
N GLU A 345 -17.85 25.10 -18.58
CA GLU A 345 -16.41 24.89 -18.77
C GLU A 345 -15.72 24.54 -17.43
N SER A 346 -15.99 25.31 -16.38
CA SER A 346 -15.45 25.07 -15.04
C SER A 346 -15.95 23.74 -14.46
N LYS A 347 -17.22 23.36 -14.64
CA LYS A 347 -17.75 22.05 -14.25
C LYS A 347 -17.00 20.92 -14.92
N LYS A 348 -16.85 20.99 -16.26
CA LYS A 348 -16.11 19.98 -17.02
C LYS A 348 -14.66 19.87 -16.56
N TYR A 349 -14.01 21.01 -16.28
CA TYR A 349 -12.66 21.03 -15.76
C TYR A 349 -12.56 20.37 -14.40
N MET A 350 -13.40 20.76 -13.44
CA MET A 350 -13.40 20.22 -12.08
C MET A 350 -13.77 18.74 -12.02
N SER A 351 -14.66 18.26 -12.88
CA SER A 351 -15.00 16.83 -12.96
C SER A 351 -13.81 15.95 -13.35
N GLY A 352 -12.87 16.47 -14.15
CA GLY A 352 -11.62 15.77 -14.49
C GLY A 352 -10.49 15.95 -13.47
N HIS A 353 -10.64 16.89 -12.54
CA HIS A 353 -9.57 17.29 -11.64
C HIS A 353 -9.25 16.26 -10.57
N SER A 354 -10.26 15.76 -9.86
CA SER A 354 -10.09 14.68 -8.88
C SER A 354 -10.51 13.32 -9.44
N GLY A 355 -11.08 13.30 -10.64
CA GLY A 355 -11.47 12.10 -11.34
C GLY A 355 -12.27 11.14 -10.48
N THR A 356 -11.85 9.88 -10.49
CA THR A 356 -12.44 8.80 -9.69
C THR A 356 -11.91 8.74 -8.25
N TYR A 357 -10.86 9.50 -7.90
CA TYR A 357 -10.09 9.32 -6.65
C TYR A 357 -10.12 10.51 -5.71
N GLY A 358 -11.18 11.33 -5.65
CA GLY A 358 -11.28 12.44 -4.69
C GLY A 358 -11.21 12.01 -3.22
N TRP A 359 -11.43 10.74 -2.93
CA TRP A 359 -11.23 10.14 -1.62
C TRP A 359 -9.74 9.85 -1.30
N VAL A 360 -8.85 9.80 -2.30
CA VAL A 360 -7.39 9.72 -2.14
C VAL A 360 -6.79 11.13 -2.09
N PHE A 361 -7.22 11.99 -3.01
CA PHE A 361 -6.81 13.39 -3.11
C PHE A 361 -7.72 14.30 -2.26
N GLY A 362 -7.49 15.57 -2.26
CA GLY A 362 -8.37 16.51 -1.56
C GLY A 362 -7.60 17.45 -0.65
N GLN A 363 -6.29 17.57 -0.85
CA GLN A 363 -5.50 18.61 -0.22
C GLN A 363 -5.50 19.89 -1.06
N MET A 364 -5.30 21.01 -0.40
CA MET A 364 -5.20 22.32 -1.02
C MET A 364 -4.26 23.22 -0.23
N ARG A 365 -3.75 24.26 -0.87
CA ARG A 365 -2.99 25.32 -0.21
C ARG A 365 -3.39 26.68 -0.77
N VAL A 366 -3.45 27.67 0.11
CA VAL A 366 -3.59 29.08 -0.26
C VAL A 366 -2.20 29.72 -0.27
N ASP A 367 -1.89 30.51 -1.30
CA ASP A 367 -0.63 31.25 -1.36
C ASP A 367 -0.51 32.17 -0.12
N PRO A 368 0.59 32.10 0.65
CA PRO A 368 0.74 32.88 1.87
C PRO A 368 0.61 34.40 1.67
N SER A 369 0.90 34.91 0.47
CA SER A 369 0.89 36.32 0.12
C SER A 369 -0.36 36.79 -0.63
N ASP A 370 -1.20 35.86 -1.14
CA ASP A 370 -2.35 36.17 -2.01
C ASP A 370 -3.54 35.27 -1.70
N ALA A 371 -4.56 35.82 -1.04
CA ALA A 371 -5.76 35.10 -0.65
C ALA A 371 -6.63 34.59 -1.82
N ASP A 372 -6.43 35.13 -3.03
CA ASP A 372 -7.16 34.71 -4.23
C ASP A 372 -6.38 33.66 -5.05
N ARG A 373 -5.13 33.36 -4.65
CA ARG A 373 -4.32 32.32 -5.28
C ARG A 373 -4.41 31.01 -4.50
N VAL A 374 -5.02 29.99 -5.13
CA VAL A 374 -5.32 28.71 -4.51
C VAL A 374 -4.77 27.57 -5.35
N TYR A 375 -4.07 26.65 -4.71
CA TYR A 375 -3.58 25.40 -5.31
C TYR A 375 -4.44 24.25 -4.84
N THR A 376 -4.88 23.38 -5.74
CA THR A 376 -5.58 22.13 -5.41
C THR A 376 -4.80 20.95 -5.92
N LEU A 377 -4.72 19.89 -5.10
CA LEU A 377 -3.95 18.68 -5.33
C LEU A 377 -4.90 17.55 -5.73
N GLY A 378 -4.63 16.95 -6.87
CA GLY A 378 -5.36 15.84 -7.46
C GLY A 378 -4.41 15.06 -8.37
N LEU A 379 -4.88 14.58 -9.52
CA LEU A 379 -4.00 14.00 -10.53
C LEU A 379 -2.88 14.97 -10.94
N TYR A 380 -3.22 16.26 -11.02
CA TYR A 380 -2.26 17.34 -11.26
C TYR A 380 -2.38 18.39 -10.17
N ILE A 381 -1.36 19.21 -10.01
CA ILE A 381 -1.49 20.47 -9.29
C ILE A 381 -2.24 21.45 -10.19
N ASN A 382 -3.32 22.02 -9.69
CA ASN A 382 -4.07 23.07 -10.36
C ASN A 382 -4.02 24.36 -9.55
N VAL A 383 -3.95 25.48 -10.23
CA VAL A 383 -3.90 26.80 -9.60
C VAL A 383 -5.04 27.68 -10.10
N SER A 384 -5.70 28.34 -9.18
CA SER A 384 -6.59 29.47 -9.40
C SER A 384 -5.88 30.75 -8.97
N THR A 385 -6.13 31.87 -9.68
CA THR A 385 -5.67 33.22 -9.31
C THR A 385 -6.82 34.22 -9.21
N ASP A 386 -8.05 33.70 -9.13
CA ASP A 386 -9.29 34.47 -9.08
C ASP A 386 -10.24 33.97 -7.97
N GLY A 387 -9.65 33.46 -6.89
CA GLY A 387 -10.40 33.00 -5.73
C GLY A 387 -11.17 31.70 -5.94
N GLY A 388 -10.76 30.86 -6.90
CA GLY A 388 -11.33 29.55 -7.17
C GLY A 388 -12.36 29.51 -8.30
N ALA A 389 -12.57 30.62 -9.03
CA ALA A 389 -13.53 30.67 -10.12
C ALA A 389 -13.06 29.91 -11.35
N THR A 390 -11.78 30.05 -11.69
CA THR A 390 -11.14 29.32 -12.79
C THR A 390 -9.84 28.65 -12.34
N PHE A 391 -9.48 27.54 -12.99
CA PHE A 391 -8.27 26.77 -12.69
C PHE A 391 -7.49 26.46 -13.96
N GLY A 392 -6.18 26.35 -13.81
CA GLY A 392 -5.28 25.84 -14.83
C GLY A 392 -4.26 24.88 -14.23
N PRO A 393 -3.87 23.82 -14.97
CA PRO A 393 -2.89 22.88 -14.48
C PRO A 393 -1.49 23.48 -14.50
N ILE A 394 -0.74 23.24 -13.43
CA ILE A 394 0.70 23.45 -13.33
C ILE A 394 1.36 22.11 -13.03
N GLY A 395 2.68 21.98 -13.20
CA GLY A 395 3.37 20.74 -12.85
C GLY A 395 3.09 19.56 -13.80
N LYS A 396 2.78 19.80 -15.07
CA LYS A 396 2.63 18.72 -16.07
C LYS A 396 3.93 17.95 -16.36
N SER A 397 5.07 18.50 -15.93
CA SER A 397 6.39 17.90 -16.09
C SER A 397 6.84 17.05 -14.91
N ILE A 398 6.06 17.02 -13.84
CA ILE A 398 6.29 16.15 -12.67
C ILE A 398 5.30 14.99 -12.67
N HIS A 399 5.55 13.98 -11.85
CA HIS A 399 4.66 12.84 -11.71
C HIS A 399 3.25 13.28 -11.32
N VAL A 400 2.26 12.55 -11.77
CA VAL A 400 0.85 12.74 -11.37
C VAL A 400 0.63 12.33 -9.90
N ASP A 401 -0.60 12.49 -9.40
CA ASP A 401 -1.04 12.02 -8.09
C ASP A 401 -0.37 12.77 -6.93
N GLN A 402 -0.89 13.98 -6.69
CA GLN A 402 -0.33 14.94 -5.75
C GLN A 402 -0.92 14.76 -4.35
N HIS A 403 -0.07 14.63 -3.32
CA HIS A 403 -0.48 14.35 -1.95
C HIS A 403 -0.18 15.45 -0.95
N GLY A 404 0.95 16.15 -1.09
CA GLY A 404 1.39 17.19 -0.19
C GLY A 404 1.98 18.40 -0.91
N MET A 405 1.89 19.56 -0.29
CA MET A 405 2.50 20.78 -0.80
C MET A 405 2.92 21.68 0.36
N TRP A 406 4.13 22.15 0.30
CA TRP A 406 4.63 23.21 1.17
C TRP A 406 5.00 24.44 0.35
N ILE A 407 4.56 25.63 0.80
CA ILE A 407 4.89 26.92 0.18
C ILE A 407 5.63 27.73 1.22
N ASP A 408 6.80 28.27 0.87
CA ASP A 408 7.56 29.13 1.77
C ASP A 408 6.70 30.34 2.19
N PRO A 409 6.41 30.52 3.48
CA PRO A 409 5.56 31.60 3.97
C PRO A 409 6.15 33.00 3.69
N ASP A 410 7.46 33.11 3.50
CA ASP A 410 8.17 34.37 3.25
C ASP A 410 8.54 34.54 1.76
N ASN A 411 8.44 33.47 0.96
CA ASN A 411 8.76 33.46 -0.46
C ASN A 411 7.83 32.53 -1.25
N SER A 412 6.64 32.96 -1.59
CA SER A 412 5.66 32.18 -2.36
C SER A 412 6.16 31.67 -3.73
N GLY A 413 7.35 32.10 -4.19
CA GLY A 413 8.02 31.52 -5.36
C GLY A 413 8.52 30.11 -5.13
N TYR A 414 8.92 29.78 -3.89
CA TYR A 414 9.45 28.47 -3.53
C TYR A 414 8.34 27.54 -3.08
N ILE A 415 8.14 26.48 -3.83
CA ILE A 415 7.11 25.46 -3.59
C ILE A 415 7.75 24.09 -3.65
N LEU A 416 7.43 23.23 -2.68
CA LEU A 416 7.69 21.80 -2.71
C LEU A 416 6.37 21.05 -2.90
N ALA A 417 6.39 20.01 -3.73
CA ALA A 417 5.25 19.12 -3.96
C ALA A 417 5.66 17.67 -3.72
N ALA A 418 4.82 16.93 -2.98
CA ALA A 418 4.95 15.50 -2.74
C ALA A 418 3.90 14.75 -3.58
N HIS A 419 4.35 13.72 -4.31
CA HIS A 419 3.55 12.98 -5.28
C HIS A 419 4.00 11.51 -5.38
N ASP A 420 3.33 10.71 -6.22
CA ASP A 420 3.62 9.28 -6.34
C ASP A 420 4.98 8.96 -6.98
N GLY A 421 5.64 9.92 -7.60
CA GLY A 421 7.01 9.81 -8.11
C GLY A 421 8.09 10.49 -7.25
N GLY A 422 7.83 10.77 -5.96
CA GLY A 422 8.76 11.40 -5.05
C GLY A 422 8.38 12.83 -4.68
N ILE A 423 9.34 13.76 -4.69
CA ILE A 423 9.11 15.18 -4.48
C ILE A 423 9.68 16.04 -5.61
N SER A 424 9.10 17.22 -5.78
CA SER A 424 9.54 18.20 -6.77
C SER A 424 9.58 19.60 -6.18
N VAL A 425 10.47 20.47 -6.70
CA VAL A 425 10.63 21.86 -6.28
C VAL A 425 10.34 22.81 -7.43
N SER A 426 9.68 23.92 -7.13
CA SER A 426 9.54 25.09 -8.01
C SER A 426 10.09 26.32 -7.30
N TYR A 427 10.72 27.23 -8.08
CA TYR A 427 11.24 28.50 -7.61
C TYR A 427 10.45 29.72 -8.17
N ASP A 428 9.39 29.44 -8.92
CA ASP A 428 8.63 30.42 -9.69
C ASP A 428 7.11 30.20 -9.65
N ARG A 429 6.60 29.83 -8.46
CA ARG A 429 5.17 29.57 -8.18
C ARG A 429 4.57 28.46 -9.05
N GLY A 430 5.36 27.44 -9.38
CA GLY A 430 4.92 26.28 -10.14
C GLY A 430 4.98 26.44 -11.66
N ALA A 431 5.61 27.51 -12.18
CA ALA A 431 5.78 27.65 -13.62
C ALA A 431 6.80 26.64 -14.19
N ASN A 432 7.86 26.36 -13.43
CA ASN A 432 8.85 25.33 -13.74
C ASN A 432 9.12 24.44 -12.52
N TRP A 433 9.43 23.17 -12.77
CA TRP A 433 9.65 22.16 -11.73
C TRP A 433 10.92 21.36 -11.97
N ARG A 434 11.57 20.97 -10.88
CA ARG A 434 12.65 19.98 -10.83
C ARG A 434 12.27 18.88 -9.86
N SER A 435 12.37 17.61 -10.27
CA SER A 435 12.15 16.43 -9.42
C SER A 435 13.46 15.91 -8.83
N PHE A 436 13.39 15.27 -7.66
CA PHE A 436 14.50 14.68 -6.91
C PHE A 436 14.48 13.15 -7.02
N ILE A 437 14.23 12.59 -8.19
CA ILE A 437 14.08 11.13 -8.40
C ILE A 437 15.36 10.36 -8.05
N PRO A 438 16.56 10.73 -8.56
CA PRO A 438 17.77 9.96 -8.28
C PRO A 438 18.22 10.02 -6.83
N GLU A 439 17.83 11.08 -6.11
CA GLU A 439 18.25 11.34 -4.73
C GLU A 439 17.34 10.64 -3.70
N LEU A 440 16.17 10.11 -4.13
CA LEU A 440 15.16 9.49 -3.26
C LEU A 440 14.81 8.08 -3.75
N PRO A 441 15.48 7.03 -3.28
CA PRO A 441 15.23 5.64 -3.67
C PRO A 441 13.99 5.08 -2.95
N LEU A 442 12.79 5.46 -3.37
CA LEU A 442 11.51 5.15 -2.72
C LEU A 442 10.63 4.19 -3.53
N ALA A 443 11.17 3.51 -4.55
CA ALA A 443 10.39 2.66 -5.46
C ALA A 443 9.62 1.56 -4.70
N GLN A 444 8.33 1.41 -5.02
CA GLN A 444 7.38 0.51 -4.36
C GLN A 444 7.12 -0.70 -5.22
N PHE A 445 7.97 -1.73 -5.12
CA PHE A 445 7.78 -2.98 -5.87
C PHE A 445 6.65 -3.82 -5.29
N TYR A 446 5.90 -4.48 -6.16
CA TYR A 446 4.88 -5.47 -5.80
C TYR A 446 5.43 -6.91 -5.79
N ASN A 447 6.35 -7.22 -6.67
CA ASN A 447 6.88 -8.57 -6.86
C ASN A 447 8.29 -8.58 -7.43
N VAL A 448 8.89 -9.76 -7.48
CA VAL A 448 10.14 -10.03 -8.21
C VAL A 448 10.06 -11.36 -8.93
N GLU A 449 10.56 -11.38 -10.15
CA GLU A 449 10.82 -12.56 -10.97
C GLU A 449 12.24 -12.47 -11.54
N TYR A 450 12.80 -13.58 -12.01
CA TYR A 450 14.14 -13.64 -12.61
C TYR A 450 14.16 -14.51 -13.87
N ASP A 451 15.22 -14.37 -14.67
CA ASP A 451 15.54 -15.27 -15.76
C ASP A 451 16.86 -16.02 -15.52
N MET A 452 17.23 -16.90 -16.45
CA MET A 452 18.44 -17.70 -16.39
C MET A 452 19.55 -17.20 -17.33
N SER A 453 19.47 -15.95 -17.81
CA SER A 453 20.52 -15.32 -18.64
C SER A 453 21.83 -15.13 -17.85
N GLU A 454 22.89 -14.66 -18.49
CA GLU A 454 24.20 -14.38 -17.86
C GLU A 454 24.74 -13.06 -18.39
N PRO A 455 24.78 -12.00 -17.55
CA PRO A 455 24.23 -11.92 -16.18
C PRO A 455 22.72 -12.16 -16.14
N PHE A 456 22.19 -12.67 -15.01
CA PHE A 456 20.76 -12.87 -14.89
C PHE A 456 20.03 -11.54 -14.70
N ARG A 457 18.79 -11.48 -15.18
CA ARG A 457 17.93 -10.31 -15.03
C ARG A 457 16.88 -10.54 -13.95
N VAL A 458 16.51 -9.46 -13.28
CA VAL A 458 15.38 -9.42 -12.36
C VAL A 458 14.31 -8.46 -12.87
N PHE A 459 13.06 -8.85 -12.69
CA PHE A 459 11.87 -8.16 -13.19
C PHE A 459 10.95 -7.83 -12.02
N GLY A 460 10.23 -6.71 -12.10
CA GLY A 460 9.23 -6.37 -11.10
C GLY A 460 8.32 -5.22 -11.55
N SER A 461 7.12 -5.21 -11.00
CA SER A 461 6.17 -4.11 -11.20
C SER A 461 6.24 -3.12 -10.04
N VAL A 462 6.18 -1.83 -10.37
CA VAL A 462 6.32 -0.72 -9.42
C VAL A 462 5.00 0.05 -9.35
N GLN A 463 4.52 0.30 -8.13
CA GLN A 463 3.29 1.05 -7.91
C GLN A 463 3.37 2.43 -8.55
N ASP A 464 2.28 2.86 -9.17
CA ASP A 464 2.10 4.15 -9.84
C ASP A 464 3.08 4.42 -10.99
N HIS A 465 3.83 3.36 -11.38
CA HIS A 465 4.75 3.33 -12.51
C HIS A 465 4.39 2.16 -13.44
N HIS A 466 5.36 1.56 -14.06
CA HIS A 466 5.19 0.41 -14.95
C HIS A 466 5.90 -0.82 -14.38
N SER A 467 6.19 -1.77 -15.25
CA SER A 467 7.07 -2.89 -14.98
C SER A 467 8.47 -2.62 -15.55
N PHE A 468 9.48 -3.11 -14.83
CA PHE A 468 10.87 -2.83 -15.12
C PHE A 468 11.73 -4.06 -14.92
N TYR A 469 12.93 -4.05 -15.50
CA TYR A 469 13.96 -5.06 -15.27
C TYR A 469 15.34 -4.43 -15.19
N THR A 470 16.29 -5.18 -14.63
CA THR A 470 17.72 -4.88 -14.66
C THR A 470 18.55 -6.15 -14.59
N GLU A 471 19.83 -6.06 -14.98
CA GLU A 471 20.81 -7.14 -14.83
C GLU A 471 21.46 -7.13 -13.45
N VAL A 472 21.74 -8.31 -12.91
CA VAL A 472 22.51 -8.48 -11.67
C VAL A 472 23.95 -8.82 -12.03
N ASP A 473 24.82 -7.80 -12.07
CA ASP A 473 26.24 -7.93 -12.43
C ASP A 473 27.08 -8.47 -11.27
N LEU A 474 27.45 -9.75 -11.32
CA LEU A 474 28.34 -10.41 -10.36
C LEU A 474 29.83 -10.35 -10.75
N SER A 475 30.21 -9.71 -11.86
CA SER A 475 31.58 -9.69 -12.37
C SER A 475 32.62 -9.07 -11.42
N ARG A 476 32.16 -8.21 -10.50
CA ARG A 476 33.00 -7.53 -9.50
C ARG A 476 33.10 -8.26 -8.16
N GLY A 477 32.29 -9.28 -7.97
CA GLY A 477 32.12 -10.05 -6.74
C GLY A 477 30.68 -9.98 -6.24
N ARG A 478 30.24 -11.02 -5.57
CA ARG A 478 28.88 -11.21 -5.07
C ARG A 478 28.49 -10.21 -3.95
N ASP A 479 29.51 -9.58 -3.34
CA ASP A 479 29.43 -8.56 -2.27
C ASP A 479 29.62 -7.12 -2.81
N LYS A 480 29.60 -6.92 -4.15
CA LYS A 480 29.92 -5.62 -4.79
C LYS A 480 28.92 -5.23 -5.85
N ILE A 481 27.67 -5.55 -5.64
CA ILE A 481 26.55 -5.13 -6.50
C ILE A 481 26.43 -3.60 -6.44
N ARG A 482 26.14 -3.00 -7.58
CA ARG A 482 25.94 -1.55 -7.69
C ARG A 482 24.52 -1.25 -8.07
N PRO A 483 23.92 -0.19 -7.49
CA PRO A 483 22.62 0.31 -7.93
C PRO A 483 22.67 0.70 -9.42
N THR A 484 21.63 0.35 -10.14
CA THR A 484 21.50 0.58 -11.58
C THR A 484 20.24 1.35 -11.93
N GLU A 485 20.20 1.95 -13.10
CA GLU A 485 18.95 2.32 -13.76
C GLU A 485 18.24 1.05 -14.23
N TRP A 486 16.91 1.09 -14.21
CA TRP A 486 16.07 -0.01 -14.64
C TRP A 486 15.36 0.36 -15.94
N GLU A 487 15.20 -0.63 -16.82
CA GLU A 487 14.57 -0.49 -18.11
C GLU A 487 13.12 -0.94 -18.09
N TYR A 488 12.30 -0.36 -18.97
CA TYR A 488 10.90 -0.76 -19.11
C TYR A 488 10.78 -2.17 -19.68
N THR A 489 9.80 -2.93 -19.18
CA THR A 489 9.40 -4.22 -19.72
C THR A 489 7.88 -4.35 -19.80
N LEU A 490 7.41 -5.48 -20.36
CA LEU A 490 5.99 -5.80 -20.45
C LEU A 490 5.35 -5.76 -19.05
N GLY A 491 4.21 -5.12 -18.96
CA GLY A 491 3.40 -4.99 -17.76
C GLY A 491 2.99 -3.56 -17.48
N ALA A 492 2.23 -3.40 -16.39
CA ALA A 492 1.85 -2.13 -15.80
C ALA A 492 2.25 -2.17 -14.33
N GLU A 493 1.80 -1.23 -13.51
CA GLU A 493 1.83 -1.41 -12.06
C GLU A 493 0.96 -2.63 -11.69
N GLY A 494 1.31 -3.41 -10.67
CA GLY A 494 0.55 -4.58 -10.25
C GLY A 494 0.52 -5.73 -11.25
N SER A 495 1.61 -5.93 -12.01
CA SER A 495 1.78 -7.07 -12.90
C SER A 495 2.58 -8.17 -12.23
N THR A 496 2.20 -9.44 -12.46
CA THR A 496 3.06 -10.60 -12.21
C THR A 496 3.78 -10.94 -13.52
N HIS A 497 5.01 -11.39 -13.43
CA HIS A 497 5.84 -11.74 -14.59
C HIS A 497 6.17 -13.22 -14.59
N GLN A 498 6.28 -13.80 -15.79
CA GLN A 498 6.85 -15.12 -16.02
C GLN A 498 7.72 -15.07 -17.26
N ILE A 499 8.94 -15.56 -17.19
CA ILE A 499 9.87 -15.59 -18.30
C ILE A 499 10.03 -17.02 -18.79
N ASP A 500 9.98 -17.25 -20.10
CA ASP A 500 10.18 -18.57 -20.68
C ASP A 500 11.64 -19.01 -20.47
N PRO A 501 11.89 -20.07 -19.70
CA PRO A 501 13.25 -20.49 -19.38
C PRO A 501 14.02 -21.09 -20.59
N ARG A 502 13.34 -21.32 -21.72
CA ARG A 502 13.95 -21.87 -22.94
C ARG A 502 14.73 -20.82 -23.73
N ASP A 503 14.32 -19.55 -23.67
CA ASP A 503 14.94 -18.46 -24.44
C ASP A 503 15.33 -17.25 -23.56
N ASN A 504 14.83 -17.15 -22.32
CA ASN A 504 15.02 -16.04 -21.40
C ASN A 504 14.57 -14.66 -21.98
N SER A 505 13.80 -14.68 -23.05
CA SER A 505 13.36 -13.48 -23.79
C SER A 505 11.85 -13.34 -23.80
N THR A 506 11.11 -14.44 -24.02
CA THR A 506 9.65 -14.41 -24.02
C THR A 506 9.12 -14.17 -22.60
N ILE A 507 8.43 -13.03 -22.42
CA ILE A 507 7.85 -12.61 -21.15
C ILE A 507 6.33 -12.61 -21.23
N PHE A 508 5.69 -13.16 -20.20
CA PHE A 508 4.26 -13.07 -19.94
C PHE A 508 4.05 -12.14 -18.75
N ALA A 509 3.10 -11.24 -18.85
CA ALA A 509 2.73 -10.36 -17.73
C ALA A 509 1.22 -10.28 -17.57
N SER A 510 0.73 -10.47 -16.34
CA SER A 510 -0.62 -10.04 -16.00
C SER A 510 -0.68 -8.52 -16.01
N LEU A 511 -1.86 -7.96 -16.29
CA LEU A 511 -2.15 -6.55 -16.17
C LEU A 511 -3.43 -6.39 -15.34
N PHE A 512 -3.76 -5.16 -15.00
CA PHE A 512 -4.89 -4.82 -14.15
C PHE A 512 -6.10 -5.75 -14.29
N TYR A 513 -6.54 -6.31 -13.19
CA TYR A 513 -7.78 -7.09 -13.09
C TYR A 513 -7.81 -8.35 -13.96
N GLY A 514 -6.65 -8.97 -14.16
CA GLY A 514 -6.55 -10.26 -14.83
C GLY A 514 -6.43 -10.19 -16.34
N LYS A 515 -6.13 -9.03 -16.94
CA LYS A 515 -5.65 -8.98 -18.32
C LYS A 515 -4.30 -9.69 -18.41
N LEU A 516 -3.97 -10.27 -19.55
CA LEU A 516 -2.71 -10.98 -19.79
C LEU A 516 -2.16 -10.65 -21.16
N ALA A 517 -0.85 -10.42 -21.21
CA ALA A 517 -0.12 -10.17 -22.47
C ALA A 517 1.18 -10.94 -22.51
N ARG A 518 1.75 -11.06 -23.70
CA ARG A 518 3.06 -11.63 -24.01
C ARG A 518 3.84 -10.65 -24.88
N ALA A 519 5.16 -10.64 -24.75
CA ALA A 519 6.10 -9.92 -25.61
C ALA A 519 7.48 -10.58 -25.53
N THR A 520 8.47 -10.06 -26.25
CA THR A 520 9.89 -10.31 -25.96
C THR A 520 10.46 -9.13 -25.19
N VAL A 521 11.38 -9.39 -24.27
CA VAL A 521 11.99 -8.36 -23.42
C VAL A 521 12.68 -7.29 -24.25
N GLU A 522 13.34 -7.70 -25.34
CA GLU A 522 14.16 -6.84 -26.21
C GLU A 522 13.34 -6.03 -27.21
N GLU A 523 12.14 -6.48 -27.60
CA GLU A 523 11.31 -5.83 -28.63
C GLU A 523 10.09 -5.10 -28.05
N TYR A 524 9.83 -5.25 -26.75
CA TYR A 524 8.74 -4.51 -26.09
C TYR A 524 8.96 -2.98 -26.21
N PRO A 525 7.95 -2.16 -26.53
CA PRO A 525 6.52 -2.50 -26.62
C PRO A 525 6.01 -2.89 -28.02
N ASP A 526 6.84 -2.98 -29.03
CA ASP A 526 6.44 -3.09 -30.43
C ASP A 526 5.80 -4.46 -30.77
N ASP A 527 6.20 -5.53 -30.05
CA ASP A 527 5.74 -6.91 -30.28
C ASP A 527 4.65 -7.38 -29.30
N ARG A 528 4.08 -6.49 -28.48
CA ARG A 528 3.09 -6.86 -27.46
C ARG A 528 1.84 -7.51 -28.06
N GLU A 529 1.50 -8.69 -27.57
CA GLU A 529 0.32 -9.46 -27.91
C GLU A 529 -0.62 -9.63 -26.68
N TRP A 530 -1.89 -9.31 -26.86
CA TRP A 530 -2.91 -9.59 -25.84
C TRP A 530 -3.40 -11.04 -25.98
N LEU A 531 -3.35 -11.81 -24.88
CA LEU A 531 -3.61 -13.24 -24.87
C LEU A 531 -5.06 -13.61 -24.48
N LEU A 532 -5.76 -12.73 -23.77
CA LEU A 532 -7.15 -12.94 -23.40
C LEU A 532 -8.04 -12.06 -24.27
N PRO A 533 -9.08 -12.62 -24.93
CA PRO A 533 -10.07 -11.84 -25.65
C PRO A 533 -10.77 -10.82 -24.75
N GLU A 534 -11.19 -9.67 -25.33
CA GLU A 534 -11.87 -8.61 -24.57
C GLU A 534 -13.14 -9.10 -23.86
N ASN A 535 -13.78 -10.15 -24.37
CA ASN A 535 -15.03 -10.73 -23.87
C ASN A 535 -14.87 -12.16 -23.35
N PHE A 536 -13.71 -12.51 -22.82
CA PHE A 536 -13.49 -13.84 -22.26
C PHE A 536 -13.58 -13.82 -20.73
N PRO A 537 -14.31 -14.79 -20.16
CA PRO A 537 -15.32 -15.69 -20.75
C PRO A 537 -16.72 -15.04 -20.81
N GLU A 538 -17.57 -15.55 -21.68
CA GLU A 538 -18.93 -15.04 -21.90
C GLU A 538 -19.84 -15.06 -20.65
N GLU A 539 -19.50 -15.79 -19.58
CA GLU A 539 -20.28 -15.89 -18.33
C GLU A 539 -19.47 -16.46 -17.15
N PRO A 540 -19.84 -16.07 -15.92
CA PRO A 540 -20.21 -14.76 -15.44
C PRO A 540 -19.02 -13.79 -15.56
N GLU A 541 -19.28 -12.50 -15.41
CA GLU A 541 -18.26 -11.44 -15.50
C GLU A 541 -16.93 -11.85 -14.85
N ALA A 542 -15.86 -11.88 -15.65
CA ALA A 542 -14.54 -12.32 -15.20
C ALA A 542 -13.99 -11.35 -14.15
N ARG A 543 -13.60 -11.88 -12.99
CA ARG A 543 -12.99 -11.10 -11.91
C ARG A 543 -11.54 -11.54 -11.72
N GLY A 544 -10.60 -10.67 -12.04
CA GLY A 544 -9.19 -10.86 -11.77
C GLY A 544 -8.71 -9.97 -10.63
N GLN A 545 -7.71 -10.41 -9.88
CA GLN A 545 -7.03 -9.60 -8.88
C GLN A 545 -6.26 -8.46 -9.57
N TRP A 546 -5.93 -7.41 -8.81
CA TRP A 546 -5.01 -6.37 -9.26
C TRP A 546 -3.70 -6.95 -9.79
N MET A 547 -3.11 -7.89 -9.04
CA MET A 547 -2.02 -8.75 -9.46
C MET A 547 -2.55 -10.18 -9.63
N ALA A 548 -3.18 -10.47 -10.78
CA ALA A 548 -3.67 -11.80 -11.05
C ALA A 548 -2.50 -12.78 -11.22
N PRO A 549 -2.46 -13.92 -10.50
CA PRO A 549 -1.37 -14.85 -10.60
C PRO A 549 -1.34 -15.51 -11.97
N THR A 550 -0.18 -15.45 -12.62
CA THR A 550 0.14 -16.17 -13.86
C THR A 550 1.29 -17.10 -13.60
N LEU A 551 1.25 -18.31 -14.14
CA LEU A 551 2.25 -19.36 -13.94
C LEU A 551 2.55 -20.05 -15.24
N LEU A 552 3.82 -20.15 -15.61
CA LEU A 552 4.33 -21.07 -16.63
C LEU A 552 4.55 -22.45 -15.99
N SER A 553 4.07 -23.50 -16.64
CA SER A 553 4.29 -24.86 -16.13
C SER A 553 5.77 -25.22 -16.13
N SER A 554 6.24 -25.71 -14.99
CA SER A 554 7.61 -26.24 -14.84
C SER A 554 7.87 -27.50 -15.68
N HIS A 555 6.82 -28.17 -16.13
CA HIS A 555 6.90 -29.39 -16.97
C HIS A 555 6.93 -29.08 -18.47
N ASN A 556 6.21 -28.03 -18.89
CA ASN A 556 6.16 -27.59 -20.28
C ASN A 556 5.79 -26.09 -20.36
N PRO A 557 6.70 -25.19 -20.71
CA PRO A 557 6.43 -23.75 -20.79
C PRO A 557 5.37 -23.32 -21.83
N ASP A 558 4.93 -24.20 -22.73
CA ASP A 558 3.74 -23.93 -23.57
C ASP A 558 2.43 -23.96 -22.79
N ILE A 559 2.46 -24.52 -21.57
CA ILE A 559 1.32 -24.52 -20.65
C ILE A 559 1.39 -23.27 -19.77
N VAL A 560 0.36 -22.45 -19.87
CA VAL A 560 0.20 -21.25 -19.08
C VAL A 560 -1.07 -21.36 -18.22
N TYR A 561 -0.95 -21.12 -16.93
CA TYR A 561 -2.08 -20.99 -16.03
C TYR A 561 -2.30 -19.55 -15.68
N HIS A 562 -3.57 -19.14 -15.55
CA HIS A 562 -3.93 -17.78 -15.17
C HIS A 562 -5.14 -17.78 -14.21
N GLY A 563 -5.00 -17.05 -13.09
CA GLY A 563 -6.00 -17.00 -12.02
C GLY A 563 -6.92 -15.79 -12.13
N LEU A 564 -8.22 -16.05 -12.31
CA LEU A 564 -9.31 -15.09 -12.15
C LEU A 564 -10.10 -15.45 -10.87
N GLN A 565 -11.44 -15.53 -10.87
CA GLN A 565 -12.19 -16.26 -9.83
C GLN A 565 -12.16 -17.78 -10.08
N TYR A 566 -11.68 -18.21 -11.21
CA TYR A 566 -11.43 -19.59 -11.63
C TYR A 566 -10.05 -19.68 -12.30
N VAL A 567 -9.55 -20.89 -12.47
CA VAL A 567 -8.27 -21.14 -13.14
C VAL A 567 -8.49 -21.34 -14.63
N LEU A 568 -7.75 -20.60 -15.43
CA LEU A 568 -7.60 -20.77 -16.86
C LEU A 568 -6.32 -21.55 -17.17
N LYS A 569 -6.34 -22.39 -18.22
CA LYS A 569 -5.18 -23.10 -18.75
C LYS A 569 -5.10 -22.93 -20.26
N SER A 570 -3.95 -22.53 -20.74
CA SER A 570 -3.53 -22.64 -22.14
C SER A 570 -2.54 -23.80 -22.30
N THR A 571 -2.48 -24.41 -23.49
CA THR A 571 -1.50 -25.45 -23.83
C THR A 571 -0.72 -25.12 -25.09
N ASP A 572 -0.81 -23.89 -25.54
CA ASP A 572 -0.22 -23.35 -26.78
C ASP A 572 0.37 -21.94 -26.58
N GLY A 573 0.93 -21.68 -25.38
CA GLY A 573 1.59 -20.42 -25.07
C GLY A 573 0.64 -19.23 -25.00
N GLY A 574 -0.62 -19.44 -24.65
CA GLY A 574 -1.63 -18.38 -24.52
C GLY A 574 -2.51 -18.18 -25.75
N GLY A 575 -2.34 -18.97 -26.82
CA GLY A 575 -3.14 -18.85 -28.05
C GLY A 575 -4.61 -19.24 -27.86
N THR A 576 -4.85 -20.29 -27.07
CA THR A 576 -6.20 -20.75 -26.71
C THR A 576 -6.31 -21.05 -25.22
N TRP A 577 -7.51 -20.88 -24.67
CA TRP A 577 -7.74 -21.00 -23.23
C TRP A 577 -8.91 -21.93 -22.89
N LYS A 578 -8.75 -22.68 -21.81
CA LYS A 578 -9.78 -23.53 -21.21
C LYS A 578 -9.94 -23.21 -19.74
N LYS A 579 -11.15 -23.02 -19.29
CA LYS A 579 -11.51 -22.97 -17.86
C LYS A 579 -11.40 -24.38 -17.28
N ILE A 580 -10.52 -24.55 -16.27
CA ILE A 580 -10.24 -25.85 -15.63
C ILE A 580 -10.69 -25.93 -14.18
N SER A 581 -11.41 -24.91 -13.67
CA SER A 581 -12.04 -24.95 -12.35
C SER A 581 -13.41 -24.31 -12.36
N PRO A 582 -14.29 -24.61 -11.37
CA PRO A 582 -15.41 -23.74 -11.04
C PRO A 582 -14.92 -22.39 -10.51
N ASP A 583 -15.84 -21.50 -10.08
CA ASP A 583 -15.51 -20.36 -9.21
C ASP A 583 -15.00 -20.90 -7.87
N LEU A 584 -13.75 -20.56 -7.51
CA LEU A 584 -13.07 -21.06 -6.30
C LEU A 584 -13.25 -20.14 -5.10
N THR A 585 -13.93 -19.02 -5.26
CA THR A 585 -14.20 -18.02 -4.22
C THR A 585 -15.47 -18.35 -3.44
N PHE A 586 -15.80 -17.56 -2.42
CA PHE A 586 -17.12 -17.67 -1.78
C PHE A 586 -18.26 -17.27 -2.70
N ASN A 587 -17.97 -16.45 -3.71
CA ASN A 587 -18.92 -15.92 -4.68
C ASN A 587 -20.18 -15.29 -4.02
N ASP A 588 -19.94 -14.53 -2.94
CA ASP A 588 -20.96 -13.81 -2.20
C ASP A 588 -21.38 -12.56 -2.98
N PRO A 589 -22.61 -12.49 -3.51
CA PRO A 589 -23.05 -11.35 -4.34
C PRO A 589 -23.09 -10.03 -3.56
N GLU A 590 -23.17 -10.05 -2.23
CA GLU A 590 -23.14 -8.84 -1.40
C GLU A 590 -21.73 -8.24 -1.29
N LYS A 591 -20.71 -8.98 -1.73
CA LYS A 591 -19.30 -8.57 -1.72
C LYS A 591 -18.71 -8.43 -3.13
N ILE A 592 -19.55 -8.22 -4.11
CA ILE A 592 -19.17 -7.82 -5.46
C ILE A 592 -19.45 -6.32 -5.60
N GLY A 593 -18.41 -5.54 -5.86
CA GLY A 593 -18.49 -4.08 -5.91
C GLY A 593 -17.55 -3.47 -6.95
N ASP A 594 -17.20 -2.21 -6.76
CA ASP A 594 -16.35 -1.45 -7.66
C ASP A 594 -14.84 -1.76 -7.49
N ILE A 595 -14.46 -2.49 -6.43
CA ILE A 595 -13.10 -3.03 -6.25
C ILE A 595 -13.14 -4.54 -6.48
N SER A 596 -12.18 -5.04 -7.26
CA SER A 596 -12.04 -6.49 -7.49
C SER A 596 -11.73 -7.22 -6.19
N TYR A 597 -12.58 -8.15 -5.83
CA TYR A 597 -12.52 -9.02 -4.66
C TYR A 597 -13.16 -10.35 -4.98
N GLN A 598 -12.93 -11.39 -4.17
CA GLN A 598 -13.32 -12.76 -4.46
C GLN A 598 -12.64 -13.23 -5.77
N THR A 599 -11.32 -13.25 -5.74
CA THR A 599 -10.45 -13.62 -6.86
C THR A 599 -9.34 -14.55 -6.39
N ILE A 600 -8.72 -15.28 -7.30
CA ILE A 600 -7.51 -16.04 -7.01
C ILE A 600 -6.36 -15.05 -6.81
N SER A 601 -5.63 -15.21 -5.71
CA SER A 601 -4.50 -14.39 -5.31
C SER A 601 -3.16 -15.14 -5.29
N ALA A 602 -3.20 -16.47 -5.28
CA ALA A 602 -2.02 -17.32 -5.33
C ALA A 602 -2.31 -18.59 -6.12
N LEU A 603 -1.34 -19.05 -6.91
CA LEU A 603 -1.42 -20.25 -7.75
C LEU A 603 -0.03 -20.88 -7.82
N ASP A 604 0.04 -22.22 -7.70
CA ASP A 604 1.29 -22.96 -7.86
C ASP A 604 1.08 -24.36 -8.42
N GLU A 605 2.09 -24.89 -9.11
CA GLU A 605 2.15 -26.23 -9.70
C GLU A 605 3.25 -27.07 -9.05
N SER A 606 2.96 -28.29 -8.72
CA SER A 606 3.99 -29.22 -8.23
C SER A 606 4.98 -29.59 -9.32
N ILE A 607 6.28 -29.41 -9.06
CA ILE A 607 7.35 -29.84 -9.98
C ILE A 607 7.43 -31.37 -10.17
N PHE A 608 6.78 -32.15 -9.30
CA PHE A 608 6.75 -33.62 -9.38
C PHE A 608 5.60 -34.14 -10.24
N ASN A 609 4.52 -33.38 -10.39
CA ASN A 609 3.33 -33.82 -11.11
C ASN A 609 2.53 -32.63 -11.65
N SER A 610 2.47 -32.46 -12.95
CA SER A 610 1.73 -31.42 -13.65
C SER A 610 0.20 -31.44 -13.44
N ASP A 611 -0.34 -32.55 -12.91
CA ASP A 611 -1.75 -32.66 -12.56
C ASP A 611 -2.08 -32.12 -11.14
N LEU A 612 -1.05 -31.82 -10.34
CA LEU A 612 -1.18 -31.31 -8.99
C LEU A 612 -0.99 -29.78 -9.00
N LEU A 613 -2.10 -29.06 -8.81
CA LEU A 613 -2.14 -27.61 -8.71
C LEU A 613 -2.78 -27.17 -7.40
N TYR A 614 -2.35 -26.03 -6.88
CA TYR A 614 -2.91 -25.36 -5.72
C TYR A 614 -3.37 -23.96 -6.10
N ALA A 615 -4.50 -23.51 -5.52
CA ALA A 615 -5.04 -22.18 -5.71
C ALA A 615 -5.55 -21.61 -4.39
N GLY A 616 -5.19 -20.35 -4.10
CA GLY A 616 -5.64 -19.59 -2.95
C GLY A 616 -6.35 -18.32 -3.38
N THR A 617 -7.31 -17.85 -2.57
CA THR A 617 -8.13 -16.69 -2.90
C THR A 617 -7.94 -15.55 -1.91
N ASP A 618 -8.27 -14.32 -2.33
CA ASP A 618 -8.21 -13.13 -1.50
C ASP A 618 -9.34 -13.07 -0.45
N ASP A 619 -10.36 -13.90 -0.58
CA ASP A 619 -11.42 -14.09 0.40
C ASP A 619 -11.16 -15.27 1.37
N GLY A 620 -10.00 -15.96 1.23
CA GLY A 620 -9.47 -16.90 2.22
C GLY A 620 -9.80 -18.36 1.98
N ARG A 621 -10.12 -18.77 0.77
CA ARG A 621 -10.29 -20.18 0.41
C ARG A 621 -9.00 -20.77 -0.15
N LEU A 622 -8.78 -22.05 0.08
CA LEU A 622 -7.61 -22.79 -0.37
C LEU A 622 -8.02 -24.11 -1.02
N TRP A 623 -7.52 -24.34 -2.24
CA TRP A 623 -7.95 -25.43 -3.10
C TRP A 623 -6.77 -26.21 -3.69
N ARG A 624 -7.04 -27.45 -4.05
CA ARG A 624 -6.12 -28.36 -4.72
C ARG A 624 -6.84 -29.13 -5.83
N THR A 625 -6.16 -29.43 -6.94
CA THR A 625 -6.51 -30.49 -7.86
C THR A 625 -5.37 -31.50 -7.97
N LYS A 626 -5.67 -32.79 -8.18
CA LYS A 626 -4.70 -33.86 -8.41
C LYS A 626 -4.87 -34.54 -9.78
N ASN A 627 -5.69 -33.96 -10.64
CA ASN A 627 -6.02 -34.50 -11.96
C ASN A 627 -6.13 -33.38 -13.02
N GLY A 628 -5.23 -32.40 -12.97
CA GLY A 628 -5.11 -31.36 -13.98
C GLY A 628 -6.32 -30.42 -14.10
N GLY A 629 -7.10 -30.30 -13.03
CA GLY A 629 -8.27 -29.42 -12.99
C GLY A 629 -9.62 -30.09 -13.25
N GLU A 630 -9.67 -31.43 -13.48
CA GLU A 630 -10.96 -32.12 -13.66
C GLU A 630 -11.80 -32.11 -12.38
N ARG A 631 -11.15 -32.12 -11.22
CA ARG A 631 -11.79 -31.98 -9.91
C ARG A 631 -10.93 -31.14 -8.98
N TRP A 632 -11.56 -30.17 -8.29
CA TRP A 632 -10.96 -29.37 -7.24
C TRP A 632 -11.53 -29.77 -5.87
N GLU A 633 -10.65 -29.81 -4.86
CA GLU A 633 -10.96 -30.13 -3.47
C GLU A 633 -10.53 -28.98 -2.60
N GLU A 634 -11.43 -28.48 -1.74
CA GLU A 634 -11.09 -27.48 -0.75
C GLU A 634 -10.25 -28.09 0.36
N ILE A 635 -9.09 -27.49 0.62
CA ILE A 635 -8.10 -27.96 1.60
C ILE A 635 -7.89 -26.98 2.75
N TRP A 636 -8.63 -25.86 2.75
CA TRP A 636 -8.68 -24.99 3.92
C TRP A 636 -9.31 -25.75 5.10
N LYS A 637 -8.70 -25.64 6.30
CA LYS A 637 -9.16 -26.31 7.53
C LYS A 637 -8.85 -25.48 8.77
N ASP A 638 -9.69 -25.66 9.81
CA ASP A 638 -9.38 -25.20 11.14
C ASP A 638 -8.02 -25.79 11.61
N PRO A 639 -7.07 -25.03 12.21
CA PRO A 639 -7.24 -23.68 12.76
C PRO A 639 -6.88 -22.50 11.83
N MET A 640 -6.72 -22.69 10.53
CA MET A 640 -6.40 -21.60 9.62
C MET A 640 -7.49 -20.52 9.67
N PRO A 641 -7.16 -19.21 9.79
CA PRO A 641 -8.16 -18.16 9.72
C PRO A 641 -8.65 -17.95 8.28
N VAL A 642 -9.82 -17.38 8.12
CA VAL A 642 -10.29 -16.91 6.82
C VAL A 642 -9.62 -15.55 6.56
N ARG A 643 -8.45 -15.58 5.90
CA ARG A 643 -7.63 -14.43 5.52
C ARG A 643 -7.14 -14.60 4.10
N TRP A 644 -6.81 -13.51 3.45
CA TRP A 644 -6.21 -13.50 2.13
C TRP A 644 -5.02 -14.47 2.05
N ILE A 645 -5.04 -15.41 1.10
CA ILE A 645 -3.91 -16.29 0.81
C ILE A 645 -2.86 -15.47 0.06
N SER A 646 -1.77 -15.10 0.71
CA SER A 646 -0.73 -14.26 0.12
C SER A 646 0.25 -15.04 -0.75
N ARG A 647 0.57 -16.29 -0.39
CA ARG A 647 1.45 -17.17 -1.18
C ARG A 647 1.11 -18.64 -0.97
N ILE A 648 1.34 -19.44 -2.01
CA ILE A 648 1.39 -20.90 -1.98
C ILE A 648 2.71 -21.32 -2.60
N VAL A 649 3.37 -22.32 -2.00
CA VAL A 649 4.61 -22.91 -2.53
C VAL A 649 4.51 -24.43 -2.40
N ALA A 650 4.34 -25.13 -3.50
CA ALA A 650 4.53 -26.57 -3.58
C ALA A 650 6.02 -26.88 -3.45
N SER A 651 6.39 -27.75 -2.49
CA SER A 651 7.80 -28.03 -2.22
C SER A 651 8.53 -28.54 -3.49
N GLN A 652 9.75 -28.09 -3.64
CA GLN A 652 10.66 -28.54 -4.69
C GLN A 652 11.42 -29.83 -4.30
N HIS A 653 11.35 -30.25 -3.05
CA HIS A 653 12.09 -31.38 -2.49
C HIS A 653 11.20 -32.53 -2.04
N ASP A 654 9.94 -32.28 -1.63
CA ASP A 654 9.03 -33.31 -1.14
C ASP A 654 7.66 -33.22 -1.81
N PHE A 655 7.28 -34.25 -2.53
CA PHE A 655 6.04 -34.31 -3.32
C PHE A 655 4.76 -34.04 -2.53
N GLY A 656 4.72 -34.37 -1.23
CA GLY A 656 3.53 -34.19 -0.37
C GLY A 656 3.45 -32.84 0.30
N THR A 657 4.56 -32.07 0.29
CA THR A 657 4.70 -30.85 1.08
C THR A 657 4.23 -29.62 0.30
N VAL A 658 3.48 -28.75 1.00
CA VAL A 658 3.07 -27.42 0.50
C VAL A 658 3.08 -26.43 1.65
N TYR A 659 3.56 -25.23 1.37
CA TYR A 659 3.59 -24.08 2.28
C TYR A 659 2.56 -23.05 1.86
N VAL A 660 1.93 -22.39 2.85
CA VAL A 660 0.94 -21.34 2.63
C VAL A 660 1.16 -20.20 3.60
N THR A 661 1.11 -18.98 3.11
CA THR A 661 1.05 -17.77 3.93
C THR A 661 -0.27 -17.06 3.75
N GLN A 662 -0.73 -16.39 4.83
CA GLN A 662 -1.91 -15.56 4.79
C GLN A 662 -1.61 -14.19 5.36
N THR A 663 -2.29 -13.16 4.86
CA THR A 663 -2.17 -11.78 5.34
C THR A 663 -3.50 -11.26 5.84
N GLY A 664 -3.48 -10.64 7.02
CA GLY A 664 -4.63 -9.95 7.61
C GLY A 664 -4.64 -8.44 7.38
N ARG A 665 -3.76 -7.89 6.52
CA ARG A 665 -3.61 -6.45 6.30
C ARG A 665 -4.93 -5.73 6.05
N ARG A 666 -5.81 -6.28 5.22
CA ARG A 666 -7.14 -5.74 4.93
C ARG A 666 -8.21 -6.10 5.98
N ASP A 667 -7.78 -6.56 7.14
CA ASP A 667 -8.59 -6.82 8.33
C ASP A 667 -8.07 -6.05 9.56
N ASP A 668 -7.08 -5.16 9.38
CA ASP A 668 -6.27 -4.52 10.45
C ASP A 668 -5.68 -5.56 11.42
N ASP A 669 -5.28 -6.71 10.88
CA ASP A 669 -4.77 -7.87 11.59
C ASP A 669 -3.31 -8.11 11.17
N ALA A 670 -2.37 -7.89 12.09
CA ALA A 670 -0.95 -8.06 11.87
C ALA A 670 -0.39 -9.39 12.41
N GLN A 671 -1.23 -10.39 12.65
CA GLN A 671 -0.80 -11.72 13.07
C GLN A 671 0.04 -12.39 11.98
N VAL A 672 0.94 -13.26 12.43
CA VAL A 672 1.79 -14.08 11.55
C VAL A 672 1.04 -15.38 11.22
N TYR A 673 0.85 -15.67 9.95
CA TYR A 673 0.18 -16.87 9.48
C TYR A 673 1.06 -17.59 8.47
N VAL A 674 1.70 -18.68 8.89
CA VAL A 674 2.57 -19.53 8.07
C VAL A 674 2.24 -20.98 8.31
N TRP A 675 1.83 -21.68 7.27
CA TRP A 675 1.33 -23.05 7.35
C TRP A 675 2.14 -24.00 6.49
N ARG A 676 2.36 -25.21 7.00
CA ARG A 676 2.94 -26.32 6.26
C ARG A 676 1.98 -27.50 6.27
N SER A 677 1.82 -28.15 5.11
CA SER A 677 1.22 -29.49 5.01
C SER A 677 2.26 -30.45 4.42
N GLN A 678 2.28 -31.67 4.87
CA GLN A 678 3.13 -32.75 4.36
C GLN A 678 2.30 -33.88 3.71
N ASP A 679 1.01 -33.67 3.53
CA ASP A 679 0.05 -34.64 3.02
C ASP A 679 -0.88 -34.04 1.97
N PHE A 680 -0.30 -33.12 1.12
CA PHE A 680 -1.03 -32.44 0.05
C PHE A 680 -2.14 -31.50 0.54
N GLY A 681 -2.08 -30.98 1.76
CA GLY A 681 -3.10 -30.10 2.34
C GLY A 681 -4.23 -30.85 3.06
N ASN A 682 -4.08 -32.14 3.35
CA ASN A 682 -5.07 -32.85 4.16
C ASN A 682 -4.99 -32.51 5.64
N SER A 683 -3.80 -32.12 6.14
CA SER A 683 -3.57 -31.54 7.46
C SER A 683 -2.59 -30.40 7.40
N TRP A 684 -2.66 -29.46 8.37
CA TRP A 684 -1.84 -28.26 8.42
C TRP A 684 -1.19 -28.09 9.79
N GLU A 685 0.05 -27.67 9.77
CA GLU A 685 0.85 -27.31 10.91
C GLU A 685 1.18 -25.83 10.85
N ASP A 686 1.04 -25.11 11.96
CA ASP A 686 1.52 -23.74 12.10
C ASP A 686 3.03 -23.76 12.30
N ILE A 687 3.76 -23.14 11.40
CA ILE A 687 5.22 -23.01 11.44
C ILE A 687 5.67 -21.55 11.60
N ALA A 688 4.78 -20.65 12.02
CA ALA A 688 5.14 -19.27 12.35
C ALA A 688 6.09 -19.19 13.56
N SER A 689 5.97 -20.16 14.49
CA SER A 689 6.88 -20.33 15.62
C SER A 689 7.24 -19.04 16.37
N ASN A 690 8.50 -18.61 16.29
CA ASN A 690 9.04 -17.45 16.98
C ASN A 690 9.08 -16.16 16.12
N VAL A 691 8.48 -16.12 14.94
CA VAL A 691 8.40 -14.90 14.13
C VAL A 691 7.56 -13.86 14.86
N PRO A 692 8.14 -12.72 15.28
CA PRO A 692 7.44 -11.78 16.17
C PRO A 692 6.57 -10.78 15.41
N THR A 693 6.74 -10.68 14.10
CA THR A 693 6.14 -9.61 13.28
C THR A 693 5.36 -10.17 12.10
N GLY A 694 4.28 -9.50 11.74
CA GLY A 694 3.44 -9.72 10.57
C GLY A 694 2.98 -8.37 10.00
N PRO A 695 2.13 -8.36 8.99
CA PRO A 695 1.65 -9.51 8.21
C PRO A 695 2.75 -10.21 7.41
N VAL A 696 2.50 -11.46 7.02
CA VAL A 696 3.38 -12.23 6.14
C VAL A 696 2.91 -12.07 4.70
N ASN A 697 3.85 -11.76 3.81
CA ASN A 697 3.54 -11.53 2.41
C ASN A 697 4.02 -12.70 1.52
N VAL A 698 5.13 -13.32 1.87
CA VAL A 698 5.78 -14.32 1.02
C VAL A 698 6.56 -15.35 1.84
N ILE A 699 6.55 -16.59 1.35
CA ILE A 699 7.46 -17.67 1.77
C ILE A 699 8.12 -18.25 0.51
N ARG A 700 9.38 -18.67 0.63
CA ARG A 700 10.12 -19.40 -0.40
C ARG A 700 10.89 -20.56 0.24
N GLU A 701 10.94 -21.69 -0.46
CA GLU A 701 11.83 -22.81 -0.16
C GLU A 701 13.13 -22.63 -0.92
N ASP A 702 14.28 -22.92 -0.29
CA ASP A 702 15.58 -22.84 -0.96
C ASP A 702 15.70 -23.96 -2.03
N PRO A 703 16.08 -23.64 -3.28
CA PRO A 703 16.16 -24.64 -4.34
C PRO A 703 17.27 -25.70 -4.13
N GLY A 704 18.26 -25.42 -3.29
CA GLY A 704 19.38 -26.30 -2.99
C GLY A 704 19.28 -27.10 -1.68
N ALA A 705 18.31 -26.73 -0.79
CA ALA A 705 18.22 -27.31 0.55
C ALA A 705 16.78 -27.36 1.07
N ASP A 706 16.26 -28.55 1.32
CA ASP A 706 14.91 -28.82 1.77
C ASP A 706 14.59 -28.32 3.20
N SER A 707 15.62 -28.01 3.99
CA SER A 707 15.51 -27.51 5.35
C SER A 707 15.45 -25.98 5.44
N ILE A 708 15.80 -25.27 4.35
CA ILE A 708 15.91 -23.82 4.35
C ILE A 708 14.64 -23.17 3.76
N LEU A 709 14.05 -22.28 4.55
CA LEU A 709 12.91 -21.47 4.17
C LEU A 709 13.23 -19.99 4.39
N TYR A 710 12.75 -19.12 3.49
CA TYR A 710 12.82 -17.67 3.62
C TYR A 710 11.42 -17.09 3.75
N LEU A 711 11.26 -16.10 4.62
CA LEU A 711 9.98 -15.46 4.92
C LEU A 711 10.08 -13.95 4.83
N GLY A 712 9.19 -13.32 4.07
CA GLY A 712 9.10 -11.85 3.96
C GLY A 712 7.89 -11.30 4.72
N THR A 713 8.14 -10.28 5.55
CA THR A 713 7.15 -9.61 6.40
C THR A 713 7.13 -8.10 6.15
N ASP A 714 6.27 -7.38 6.88
CA ASP A 714 6.21 -5.92 6.80
C ASP A 714 7.41 -5.19 7.46
N VAL A 715 8.37 -5.90 8.03
CA VAL A 715 9.54 -5.28 8.69
C VAL A 715 10.88 -5.84 8.25
N GLY A 716 10.91 -6.94 7.53
CA GLY A 716 12.16 -7.54 7.07
C GLY A 716 12.02 -9.00 6.65
N VAL A 717 13.17 -9.64 6.47
CA VAL A 717 13.31 -11.02 6.01
C VAL A 717 13.77 -11.92 7.16
N TYR A 718 13.17 -13.12 7.23
CA TYR A 718 13.56 -14.18 8.14
C TYR A 718 14.03 -15.40 7.37
N VAL A 719 14.89 -16.21 7.99
CA VAL A 719 15.35 -17.49 7.49
C VAL A 719 15.15 -18.57 8.56
N SER A 720 14.70 -19.74 8.13
CA SER A 720 14.72 -20.96 8.93
C SER A 720 15.63 -21.98 8.24
N THR A 721 16.43 -22.74 8.99
CA THR A 721 17.29 -23.82 8.49
C THR A 721 16.82 -25.20 8.94
N ASP A 722 15.64 -25.28 9.56
CA ASP A 722 15.04 -26.48 10.15
C ASP A 722 13.57 -26.69 9.74
N ARG A 723 13.22 -26.23 8.53
CA ARG A 723 11.85 -26.36 7.97
C ARG A 723 10.78 -25.58 8.73
N GLY A 724 11.13 -24.42 9.30
CA GLY A 724 10.20 -23.52 9.97
C GLY A 724 9.98 -23.83 11.46
N GLN A 725 10.81 -24.64 12.09
CA GLN A 725 10.71 -24.86 13.54
C GLN A 725 11.25 -23.66 14.33
N GLU A 726 12.34 -23.04 13.84
CA GLU A 726 12.88 -21.81 14.37
C GLU A 726 13.26 -20.85 13.23
N TRP A 727 12.99 -19.56 13.44
CA TRP A 727 13.30 -18.50 12.48
C TRP A 727 14.31 -17.55 13.06
N GLN A 728 15.19 -17.01 12.22
CA GLN A 728 16.19 -16.00 12.54
C GLN A 728 16.05 -14.82 11.58
N VAL A 729 16.38 -13.63 12.01
CA VAL A 729 16.40 -12.45 11.13
C VAL A 729 17.56 -12.57 10.15
N LEU A 730 17.30 -12.29 8.87
CA LEU A 730 18.27 -12.39 7.79
C LEU A 730 18.77 -11.02 7.36
N GLY A 731 20.00 -10.71 7.78
CA GLY A 731 20.73 -9.52 7.32
C GLY A 731 20.27 -8.19 7.92
N ASP A 732 20.85 -7.14 7.37
CA ASP A 732 20.72 -5.75 7.82
C ASP A 732 19.71 -4.94 6.97
N LEU A 733 18.70 -5.59 6.40
CA LEU A 733 17.69 -4.89 5.61
C LEU A 733 17.03 -3.79 6.45
N PRO A 734 16.95 -2.54 5.97
CA PRO A 734 16.21 -1.50 6.68
C PRO A 734 14.75 -1.88 6.85
N CYS A 735 14.09 -1.39 7.91
CA CYS A 735 12.68 -1.64 8.15
C CYS A 735 11.86 -1.23 6.92
N THR A 736 11.31 -2.22 6.24
CA THR A 736 10.54 -2.03 5.00
C THR A 736 9.58 -3.19 4.77
N TYR A 737 8.55 -2.95 3.97
CA TYR A 737 7.57 -3.98 3.58
C TYR A 737 8.17 -4.89 2.52
N VAL A 738 8.45 -6.15 2.87
CA VAL A 738 8.90 -7.17 1.93
C VAL A 738 7.68 -7.78 1.25
N HIS A 739 7.45 -7.44 -0.01
CA HIS A 739 6.31 -7.93 -0.77
C HIS A 739 6.58 -9.26 -1.47
N ASP A 740 7.80 -9.45 -1.95
CA ASP A 740 8.17 -10.71 -2.60
C ASP A 740 9.66 -11.04 -2.41
N LEU A 741 9.99 -12.32 -2.59
CA LEU A 741 11.32 -12.91 -2.53
C LEU A 741 11.53 -13.84 -3.70
N ALA A 742 12.74 -13.90 -4.24
CA ALA A 742 13.17 -14.88 -5.21
C ALA A 742 14.60 -15.35 -4.91
N ILE A 743 14.89 -16.63 -5.15
CA ILE A 743 16.24 -17.21 -5.03
C ILE A 743 16.68 -17.66 -6.42
N HIS A 744 17.76 -17.05 -6.94
CA HIS A 744 18.31 -17.47 -8.22
C HIS A 744 19.08 -18.80 -8.06
N PRO A 745 18.62 -19.91 -8.67
CA PRO A 745 19.10 -21.25 -8.30
C PRO A 745 20.54 -21.53 -8.77
N ARG A 746 20.99 -20.93 -9.87
CA ARG A 746 22.36 -21.08 -10.39
C ARG A 746 23.36 -20.28 -9.55
N ASP A 747 23.02 -19.03 -9.23
CA ASP A 747 23.95 -18.07 -8.61
C ASP A 747 23.76 -17.98 -7.10
N ASN A 748 22.76 -18.67 -6.54
CA ASN A 748 22.43 -18.67 -5.11
C ASN A 748 22.35 -17.25 -4.51
N MET A 749 21.73 -16.33 -5.27
CA MET A 749 21.44 -14.96 -4.85
C MET A 749 20.00 -14.87 -4.40
N LEU A 750 19.76 -14.34 -3.21
CA LEU A 750 18.43 -14.01 -2.73
C LEU A 750 18.11 -12.56 -3.11
N ILE A 751 16.97 -12.36 -3.75
CA ILE A 751 16.49 -11.05 -4.19
C ILE A 751 15.23 -10.70 -3.37
N VAL A 752 15.14 -9.48 -2.88
CA VAL A 752 13.97 -8.98 -2.16
C VAL A 752 13.35 -7.78 -2.88
N ALA A 753 12.07 -7.90 -3.20
CA ALA A 753 11.24 -6.79 -3.67
C ALA A 753 10.59 -6.10 -2.47
N THR A 754 10.95 -4.83 -2.23
CA THR A 754 10.38 -4.06 -1.14
C THR A 754 9.38 -3.04 -1.66
N HIS A 755 8.36 -2.78 -0.85
CA HIS A 755 7.36 -1.76 -1.18
C HIS A 755 7.73 -0.42 -0.51
N GLY A 756 8.75 0.26 -1.10
CA GLY A 756 9.19 1.58 -0.65
C GLY A 756 10.70 1.81 -0.63
N ARG A 757 11.52 0.76 -0.77
CA ARG A 757 13.00 0.89 -0.75
C ARG A 757 13.65 0.22 -1.96
N GLY A 758 12.89 -0.02 -3.04
CA GLY A 758 13.41 -0.69 -4.23
C GLY A 758 13.68 -2.17 -4.02
N MET A 759 14.69 -2.70 -4.72
CA MET A 759 15.13 -4.08 -4.57
C MET A 759 16.54 -4.17 -3.98
N PHE A 760 16.74 -5.24 -3.20
CA PHE A 760 18.05 -5.59 -2.67
C PHE A 760 18.38 -7.03 -3.02
N VAL A 761 19.70 -7.34 -3.01
CA VAL A 761 20.20 -8.69 -3.21
C VAL A 761 21.16 -9.08 -2.08
N LEU A 762 21.18 -10.37 -1.76
CA LEU A 762 22.04 -10.96 -0.74
C LEU A 762 22.64 -12.26 -1.24
N ASP A 763 23.92 -12.48 -0.96
CA ASP A 763 24.59 -13.77 -1.18
C ASP A 763 24.06 -14.80 -0.16
N ALA A 764 23.36 -15.83 -0.62
CA ALA A 764 22.80 -16.86 0.26
C ALA A 764 23.78 -18.01 0.58
N ASP A 765 24.99 -18.04 -0.01
CA ASP A 765 25.98 -19.08 0.28
C ASP A 765 26.32 -19.26 1.76
N PRO A 766 26.41 -18.20 2.60
CA PRO A 766 26.66 -18.35 4.04
C PRO A 766 25.58 -19.16 4.76
N VAL A 767 24.30 -19.01 4.38
CA VAL A 767 23.15 -19.77 4.95
C VAL A 767 23.31 -21.26 4.60
N ASN A 768 23.66 -21.56 3.36
CA ASN A 768 23.82 -22.94 2.88
C ASN A 768 25.08 -23.63 3.42
N CYS A 769 26.16 -22.88 3.73
CA CYS A 769 27.42 -23.44 4.24
C CYS A 769 27.35 -23.85 5.71
N GLU A 770 26.57 -23.17 6.55
CA GLU A 770 26.40 -23.54 7.94
C GLU A 770 25.57 -24.81 8.09
N ASN A 771 24.55 -24.97 7.29
CA ASN A 771 23.73 -26.18 7.27
C ASN A 771 24.55 -27.44 6.93
N LYS A 772 25.54 -27.35 6.01
CA LYS A 772 26.47 -28.46 5.69
C LYS A 772 27.44 -28.81 6.82
N LYS A 773 27.70 -27.91 7.74
CA LYS A 773 28.56 -28.17 8.92
C LYS A 773 27.78 -28.90 10.02
N GLU A 774 26.52 -28.59 10.23
CA GLU A 774 25.67 -29.29 11.18
C GLU A 774 25.38 -30.74 10.76
N ASP A 775 25.05 -30.98 9.49
CA ASP A 775 24.87 -32.34 8.96
C ASP A 775 26.17 -33.18 9.02
N SER A 776 27.33 -32.56 8.86
CA SER A 776 28.62 -33.26 8.97
C SER A 776 29.04 -33.51 10.40
N GLY A 777 28.47 -32.81 11.37
CA GLY A 777 28.71 -32.98 12.82
C GLY A 777 28.00 -34.16 13.47
N GLN A 778 26.90 -34.63 12.89
CA GLN A 778 26.14 -35.76 13.43
C GLN A 778 26.70 -37.13 13.02
N THR A 779 27.67 -37.20 12.11
CA THR A 779 28.26 -38.49 11.64
C THR A 779 29.59 -38.85 12.30
N LYS A 780 30.00 -38.20 13.40
CA LYS A 780 31.26 -38.52 14.14
C LYS A 780 31.01 -38.83 15.61
N ASN A 781 30.17 -39.80 15.91
CA ASN A 781 30.22 -40.54 17.20
C ASN A 781 29.72 -41.97 17.01
N GLY A 782 30.58 -42.83 16.57
CA GLY A 782 30.35 -44.27 16.49
C GLY A 782 31.53 -45.02 15.88
N ASP A 783 32.33 -45.66 16.79
CA ASP A 783 33.35 -46.64 16.57
C ASP A 783 34.79 -46.18 16.63
N PHE A 784 35.27 -46.17 17.89
CA PHE A 784 36.58 -46.70 18.25
C PHE A 784 36.46 -47.41 19.61
N LEU A 785 36.25 -48.72 19.55
CA LEU A 785 36.93 -49.74 20.38
C LEU A 785 36.68 -51.12 19.73
#